data_1f54d7f706a5492524d2315a502e358b
#
_entry.id   1f54d7f706a5492524d2315a502e358b
#
_cell.length_a   1.000
_cell.length_b   1.000
_cell.length_c   1.000
_cell.angle_alpha   90.00
_cell.angle_beta   90.00
_cell.angle_gamma   90.00
#
_symmetry.space_group_name_H-M   'P 1'
#
loop_
_entity.id
_entity.type
_entity.pdbx_description
1 polymer ?
#
loop_
_entity_poly.entity_id
_entity_poly.type
_entity_poly.pdbx_seq_one_letter_code
_entity_poly.pdbx_strand_id
1 'polypeptide(L)'
;MKPWIRKLLLALAVLVLLLGAVLAWLVSTFDPNAYKGLAIDWMKTHRARTLAIDGPIKLSVFPRLAVQLSAVKLSEKGRADEFAALDEASLSVAVLPLLRQQLVVDHVSARGLRLVYRRDAQGKTNIDDLIAGDTPPGAPASTASQPAGSSAPLRFDVSSVQLDDLRLSLRDERDQLSGEVTLNSLHTGRLADQVESPVKLQAEFAMKAPAVKGKLSGETKLTLLLAQQGVKLRDMQLGWQGDAFGVQAMDVKIQGALGYDGQRGTLDAQDLDLGLGATLGSLKLAGSRVQIKHFAFDPAARNLALNALQVKLAGTQGGQPLSATLDWPELNVKGEALTGSALSGKLSLEGPTAVDASFKSAAPGGSFDMVKVPGFEATFKGSMKGTGAGNAGQRELAGTVRADLQLQPAKSAFALDALAAQLKIQEPSLQPLVLDMRGKADASAQAAHWSLAGQINANPFRSDGNVTLAGTPITVKASANFEALDLNRLLPPSSTAAATPAPAAGDKPAADTPVDLSPLRALQGEFSLHIGSFAYQTYRVSDAALEASLQGGMLRVSKLYGKTWGGVLDATAFADARASRIAVKATANGVNVNTLLKDVAKKDILEGTGRVVADVETAGRSVNEMKARLKGTAALQLRDGAIKGVNLAKSLRQAKAALSMKQDSSQKATQTEKTDFSELTASFVITDGIARNADLDAKSPFLRLNGSGALDVGRGRIDYTARATVANTTKGQDGADLAALKGVTVPVLLTGPFDAIDWRIQWSQIAAQVIKSEVAGKAEEKLKESLRGKLGLPAPASGAASGPQPSTKDQLKDKLKGLFK
;
A
#
# COMPACT_ATOMS: atom_id res chain seq x y z
N MET A 1 95.35 -25.33 15.28
CA MET A 1 94.46 -26.50 15.50
C MET A 1 95.33 -27.69 15.85
N LYS A 2 95.05 -28.35 17.00
CA LYS A 2 95.79 -29.55 17.43
C LYS A 2 95.57 -30.71 16.43
N PRO A 3 96.54 -31.47 16.03
CA PRO A 3 96.46 -32.45 14.99
C PRO A 3 95.38 -33.51 15.14
N TRP A 4 94.93 -33.77 16.32
CA TRP A 4 93.84 -34.71 16.63
C TRP A 4 92.48 -34.18 16.18
N ILE A 5 92.22 -32.87 16.28
CA ILE A 5 90.97 -32.20 15.79
C ILE A 5 90.87 -32.34 14.25
N ARG A 6 91.99 -32.24 13.52
CA ARG A 6 92.00 -32.46 12.06
C ARG A 6 91.69 -33.94 11.66
N LYS A 7 92.14 -34.92 12.45
CA LYS A 7 91.83 -36.36 12.25
C LYS A 7 90.37 -36.64 12.61
N LEU A 8 89.80 -36.00 13.65
CA LEU A 8 88.40 -36.10 14.04
C LEU A 8 87.47 -35.47 12.98
N LEU A 9 87.83 -34.30 12.45
CA LEU A 9 87.04 -33.65 11.34
C LEU A 9 87.10 -34.46 10.08
N LEU A 10 88.27 -35.09 9.74
CA LEU A 10 88.35 -35.97 8.59
C LEU A 10 87.54 -37.23 8.76
N ALA A 11 87.57 -37.85 9.98
CA ALA A 11 86.76 -39.05 10.29
C ALA A 11 85.25 -38.67 10.21
N LEU A 12 84.86 -37.55 10.71
CA LEU A 12 83.50 -37.07 10.60
C LEU A 12 83.04 -36.77 9.14
N ALA A 13 83.96 -36.19 8.34
CA ALA A 13 83.74 -35.97 6.90
C ALA A 13 83.57 -37.26 6.13
N VAL A 14 84.42 -38.30 6.43
CA VAL A 14 84.27 -39.59 5.85
C VAL A 14 83.00 -40.30 6.28
N LEU A 15 82.58 -40.16 7.56
CA LEU A 15 81.36 -40.77 8.06
C LEU A 15 80.09 -40.09 7.39
N VAL A 16 80.15 -38.77 7.22
CA VAL A 16 79.10 -38.03 6.47
C VAL A 16 79.04 -38.44 5.01
N LEU A 17 80.22 -38.60 4.35
CA LEU A 17 80.34 -39.14 2.99
C LEU A 17 79.81 -40.56 2.85
N LEU A 18 80.18 -41.46 3.76
CA LEU A 18 79.71 -42.86 3.80
C LEU A 18 78.17 -42.89 4.04
N LEU A 19 77.68 -42.11 4.98
CA LEU A 19 76.24 -42.00 5.21
C LEU A 19 75.50 -41.46 3.99
N GLY A 20 76.07 -40.44 3.31
CA GLY A 20 75.58 -39.88 2.06
C GLY A 20 75.53 -40.91 0.91
N ALA A 21 76.61 -41.71 0.83
CA ALA A 21 76.74 -42.79 -0.18
C ALA A 21 75.77 -43.94 0.07
N VAL A 22 75.57 -44.35 1.33
CA VAL A 22 74.51 -45.33 1.73
C VAL A 22 73.12 -44.79 1.43
N LEU A 23 72.86 -43.57 1.77
CA LEU A 23 71.55 -42.88 1.45
C LEU A 23 71.38 -42.84 -0.08
N ALA A 24 72.39 -42.42 -0.84
CA ALA A 24 72.32 -42.33 -2.30
C ALA A 24 72.10 -43.75 -2.92
N TRP A 25 72.77 -44.78 -2.37
CA TRP A 25 72.54 -46.14 -2.79
C TRP A 25 71.15 -46.68 -2.47
N LEU A 26 70.60 -46.40 -1.28
CA LEU A 26 69.26 -46.76 -0.86
C LEU A 26 68.20 -46.09 -1.75
N VAL A 27 68.37 -44.83 -2.10
CA VAL A 27 67.51 -44.10 -3.04
C VAL A 27 67.61 -44.64 -4.47
N SER A 28 68.79 -45.04 -4.90
CA SER A 28 68.96 -45.54 -6.27
C SER A 28 68.43 -46.97 -6.46
N THR A 29 68.27 -47.70 -5.36
CA THR A 29 67.77 -49.11 -5.36
C THR A 29 66.27 -49.20 -5.01
N PHE A 30 65.65 -48.17 -4.39
CA PHE A 30 64.24 -48.13 -4.00
C PHE A 30 63.39 -47.60 -5.15
N ASP A 31 62.67 -48.49 -5.83
CA ASP A 31 61.66 -48.08 -6.82
C ASP A 31 60.29 -48.04 -6.21
N PRO A 32 59.74 -46.77 -5.96
CA PRO A 32 58.39 -46.64 -5.39
C PRO A 32 57.31 -47.16 -6.33
N ASN A 33 57.55 -47.25 -7.62
CA ASN A 33 56.60 -47.75 -8.60
C ASN A 33 56.29 -49.21 -8.48
N ALA A 34 57.22 -50.02 -7.91
CA ALA A 34 56.98 -51.46 -7.61
C ALA A 34 55.84 -51.68 -6.60
N TYR A 35 55.49 -50.64 -5.77
CA TYR A 35 54.46 -50.73 -4.74
C TYR A 35 53.09 -50.22 -5.19
N LYS A 36 52.95 -49.73 -6.46
CA LYS A 36 51.69 -49.28 -7.02
C LYS A 36 50.60 -50.36 -6.92
N GLY A 37 50.95 -51.57 -7.32
CA GLY A 37 50.05 -52.73 -7.31
C GLY A 37 49.43 -52.97 -5.93
N LEU A 38 50.26 -52.92 -4.89
CA LEU A 38 49.81 -53.11 -3.51
C LEU A 38 48.76 -52.03 -3.08
N ALA A 39 49.02 -50.79 -3.44
CA ALA A 39 48.09 -49.71 -3.15
C ALA A 39 46.73 -49.81 -3.92
N ILE A 40 46.84 -50.30 -5.18
CA ILE A 40 45.67 -50.50 -6.04
C ILE A 40 44.82 -51.68 -5.50
N ASP A 41 45.49 -52.78 -5.15
CA ASP A 41 44.82 -53.99 -4.62
C ASP A 41 44.20 -53.70 -3.22
N TRP A 42 44.94 -53.02 -2.37
CA TRP A 42 44.42 -52.59 -1.07
C TRP A 42 43.14 -51.74 -1.18
N MET A 43 43.12 -50.71 -2.05
CA MET A 43 41.98 -49.86 -2.25
C MET A 43 40.78 -50.63 -2.78
N LYS A 44 41.03 -51.57 -3.73
CA LYS A 44 39.97 -52.41 -4.28
C LYS A 44 39.40 -53.39 -3.23
N THR A 45 40.25 -53.97 -2.40
CA THR A 45 39.83 -54.99 -1.42
C THR A 45 39.16 -54.35 -0.19
N HIS A 46 39.71 -53.24 0.33
CA HIS A 46 39.25 -52.68 1.59
C HIS A 46 38.19 -51.55 1.43
N ARG A 47 38.17 -50.87 0.28
CA ARG A 47 37.26 -49.75 0.03
C ARG A 47 36.29 -49.99 -1.13
N ALA A 48 36.42 -51.13 -1.85
CA ALA A 48 35.66 -51.42 -3.07
C ALA A 48 35.72 -50.28 -4.12
N ARG A 49 36.86 -49.63 -4.22
CA ARG A 49 37.15 -48.57 -5.20
C ARG A 49 38.31 -48.97 -6.10
N THR A 50 38.24 -48.53 -7.35
CA THR A 50 39.37 -48.74 -8.29
C THR A 50 40.29 -47.52 -8.22
N LEU A 51 41.53 -47.79 -7.81
CA LEU A 51 42.60 -46.78 -7.84
C LEU A 51 43.44 -47.02 -9.10
N ALA A 52 43.69 -46.00 -9.88
CA ALA A 52 44.63 -46.02 -11.00
C ALA A 52 45.73 -44.97 -10.76
N ILE A 53 47.01 -45.40 -10.93
CA ILE A 53 48.19 -44.53 -10.82
C ILE A 53 48.95 -44.66 -12.14
N ASP A 54 48.46 -43.84 -13.11
CA ASP A 54 49.01 -43.95 -14.50
C ASP A 54 50.38 -43.30 -14.62
N GLY A 55 50.63 -42.25 -13.81
CA GLY A 55 51.92 -41.53 -13.81
C GLY A 55 52.97 -42.14 -12.87
N PRO A 56 54.25 -41.76 -12.98
CA PRO A 56 55.29 -42.24 -12.10
C PRO A 56 55.18 -41.70 -10.67
N ILE A 57 55.50 -42.55 -9.69
CA ILE A 57 55.78 -42.14 -8.33
C ILE A 57 57.27 -41.80 -8.28
N LYS A 58 57.59 -40.53 -7.96
CA LYS A 58 58.95 -40.05 -7.81
C LYS A 58 59.29 -39.83 -6.34
N LEU A 59 60.42 -40.35 -5.89
CA LEU A 59 60.94 -40.15 -4.55
C LEU A 59 62.23 -39.33 -4.63
N SER A 60 62.30 -38.25 -3.84
CA SER A 60 63.48 -37.46 -3.60
C SER A 60 63.84 -37.53 -2.12
N VAL A 61 65.09 -37.74 -1.78
CA VAL A 61 65.52 -37.97 -0.40
C VAL A 61 66.43 -36.85 0.09
N PHE A 62 67.10 -36.13 -0.77
CA PHE A 62 68.01 -35.08 -0.39
C PHE A 62 67.91 -33.86 -1.39
N PRO A 63 67.83 -32.62 -0.92
CA PRO A 63 67.91 -32.11 0.49
C PRO A 63 66.61 -32.31 1.28
N ARG A 64 65.53 -32.77 0.63
CA ARG A 64 64.19 -32.97 1.21
C ARG A 64 63.72 -34.38 0.86
N LEU A 65 63.06 -35.03 1.83
CA LEU A 65 62.33 -36.25 1.55
C LEU A 65 60.99 -35.84 0.91
N ALA A 66 60.84 -36.07 -0.39
CA ALA A 66 59.63 -35.72 -1.13
C ALA A 66 59.06 -36.88 -1.91
N VAL A 67 57.76 -37.08 -1.87
CA VAL A 67 57.00 -38.00 -2.68
C VAL A 67 56.15 -37.22 -3.65
N GLN A 68 56.30 -37.49 -4.93
CA GLN A 68 55.50 -36.88 -5.99
C GLN A 68 54.66 -37.97 -6.67
N LEU A 69 53.37 -37.78 -6.74
CA LEU A 69 52.40 -38.62 -7.41
C LEU A 69 51.89 -37.90 -8.65
N SER A 70 51.68 -38.62 -9.74
CA SER A 70 51.17 -38.04 -10.99
C SER A 70 50.08 -38.93 -11.58
N ALA A 71 49.06 -38.32 -12.20
CA ALA A 71 47.98 -38.98 -12.92
C ALA A 71 47.27 -40.06 -12.07
N VAL A 72 46.75 -39.69 -10.91
CA VAL A 72 46.02 -40.60 -10.00
C VAL A 72 44.53 -40.41 -10.19
N LYS A 73 43.81 -41.55 -10.29
CA LYS A 73 42.36 -41.57 -10.41
C LYS A 73 41.79 -42.54 -9.40
N LEU A 74 40.67 -42.15 -8.78
CA LEU A 74 39.92 -42.98 -7.82
C LEU A 74 38.47 -43.05 -8.25
N SER A 75 37.92 -44.26 -8.33
CA SER A 75 36.51 -44.45 -8.68
C SER A 75 35.56 -44.24 -7.49
N GLU A 76 34.27 -44.06 -7.77
CA GLU A 76 33.20 -44.20 -6.80
C GLU A 76 33.16 -45.64 -6.24
N LYS A 77 32.65 -45.79 -5.01
CA LYS A 77 32.52 -47.08 -4.37
C LYS A 77 31.62 -48.02 -5.18
N GLY A 78 32.19 -49.17 -5.64
CA GLY A 78 31.43 -50.16 -6.42
C GLY A 78 30.97 -49.73 -7.80
N ARG A 79 31.52 -48.63 -8.34
CA ARG A 79 31.19 -48.08 -9.66
C ARG A 79 32.46 -47.65 -10.40
N ALA A 80 32.37 -47.57 -11.72
CA ALA A 80 33.49 -47.09 -12.55
C ALA A 80 33.56 -45.55 -12.66
N ASP A 81 32.51 -44.84 -12.18
CA ASP A 81 32.49 -43.38 -12.23
C ASP A 81 33.65 -42.76 -11.45
N GLU A 82 34.20 -41.66 -11.95
CA GLU A 82 35.30 -40.96 -11.30
C GLU A 82 34.78 -40.26 -10.03
N PHE A 83 35.33 -40.58 -8.88
CA PHE A 83 35.14 -39.90 -7.62
C PHE A 83 36.14 -38.77 -7.41
N ALA A 84 37.44 -39.11 -7.67
CA ALA A 84 38.52 -38.15 -7.60
C ALA A 84 39.54 -38.39 -8.67
N ALA A 85 40.13 -37.35 -9.21
CA ALA A 85 41.30 -37.45 -10.07
C ALA A 85 42.29 -36.36 -9.68
N LEU A 86 43.54 -36.58 -9.86
CA LEU A 86 44.65 -35.73 -9.48
C LEU A 86 45.71 -35.78 -10.54
N ASP A 87 46.07 -34.64 -11.11
CA ASP A 87 47.10 -34.56 -12.12
C ASP A 87 48.50 -34.68 -11.50
N GLU A 88 48.76 -33.95 -10.42
CA GLU A 88 50.03 -33.96 -9.71
C GLU A 88 49.86 -33.58 -8.24
N ALA A 89 50.49 -34.31 -7.32
CA ALA A 89 50.64 -33.91 -5.93
C ALA A 89 52.07 -34.17 -5.46
N SER A 90 52.53 -33.32 -4.60
CA SER A 90 53.84 -33.45 -3.96
C SER A 90 53.74 -33.15 -2.46
N LEU A 91 54.31 -34.05 -1.68
CA LEU A 91 54.47 -33.86 -0.25
C LEU A 91 55.94 -33.96 0.08
N SER A 92 56.51 -32.93 0.68
CA SER A 92 57.92 -32.98 1.13
C SER A 92 58.04 -32.75 2.62
N VAL A 93 59.03 -33.41 3.23
CA VAL A 93 59.31 -33.34 4.65
C VAL A 93 60.78 -32.93 4.80
N ALA A 94 61.06 -32.04 5.76
CA ALA A 94 62.43 -31.58 6.04
C ALA A 94 63.23 -32.69 6.72
N VAL A 95 64.35 -33.08 6.12
CA VAL A 95 65.19 -34.20 6.61
C VAL A 95 65.89 -33.84 7.94
N LEU A 96 66.45 -32.65 8.09
CA LEU A 96 67.18 -32.24 9.29
C LEU A 96 66.32 -32.20 10.58
N PRO A 97 65.08 -31.69 10.57
CA PRO A 97 64.18 -31.81 11.71
C PRO A 97 63.79 -33.27 12.01
N LEU A 98 63.59 -34.10 11.00
CA LEU A 98 63.26 -35.51 11.14
C LEU A 98 64.33 -36.29 11.92
N LEU A 99 65.62 -35.98 11.72
CA LEU A 99 66.69 -36.48 12.52
C LEU A 99 66.65 -36.14 14.00
N ARG A 100 65.89 -35.10 14.35
CA ARG A 100 65.63 -34.62 15.70
C ARG A 100 64.26 -35.08 16.23
N GLN A 101 63.64 -36.08 15.58
CA GLN A 101 62.28 -36.58 15.85
C GLN A 101 61.20 -35.51 15.75
N GLN A 102 61.40 -34.49 14.90
CA GLN A 102 60.40 -33.46 14.61
C GLN A 102 59.94 -33.65 13.18
N LEU A 103 58.65 -33.88 12.97
CA LEU A 103 58.06 -33.98 11.66
C LEU A 103 57.66 -32.55 11.21
N VAL A 104 58.42 -31.95 10.29
CA VAL A 104 58.16 -30.69 9.68
C VAL A 104 57.83 -30.97 8.22
N VAL A 105 56.57 -30.73 7.83
CA VAL A 105 56.15 -30.79 6.43
C VAL A 105 56.68 -29.53 5.73
N ASP A 106 57.56 -29.70 4.78
CA ASP A 106 58.22 -28.55 4.13
C ASP A 106 57.33 -27.97 3.05
N HIS A 107 56.78 -28.80 2.17
CA HIS A 107 55.94 -28.33 1.07
C HIS A 107 54.83 -29.32 0.76
N VAL A 108 53.61 -28.79 0.62
CA VAL A 108 52.46 -29.53 0.11
C VAL A 108 51.99 -28.85 -1.16
N SER A 109 51.98 -29.61 -2.27
CA SER A 109 51.38 -29.08 -3.51
C SER A 109 50.44 -30.10 -4.11
N ALA A 110 49.38 -29.59 -4.74
CA ALA A 110 48.49 -30.37 -5.57
C ALA A 110 48.01 -29.52 -6.76
N ARG A 111 47.95 -30.15 -7.92
CA ARG A 111 47.47 -29.54 -9.15
C ARG A 111 46.46 -30.45 -9.83
N GLY A 112 45.38 -29.85 -10.35
CA GLY A 112 44.40 -30.55 -11.16
C GLY A 112 43.59 -31.57 -10.38
N LEU A 113 43.37 -31.36 -9.06
CA LEU A 113 42.50 -32.21 -8.28
C LEU A 113 41.05 -31.97 -8.68
N ARG A 114 40.39 -33.00 -9.15
CA ARG A 114 38.95 -33.06 -9.42
C ARG A 114 38.31 -33.94 -8.38
N LEU A 115 37.27 -33.47 -7.71
CA LEU A 115 36.55 -34.18 -6.65
C LEU A 115 35.04 -34.07 -6.88
N VAL A 116 34.35 -35.18 -6.77
CA VAL A 116 32.89 -35.24 -6.85
C VAL A 116 32.35 -35.56 -5.46
N TYR A 117 31.71 -34.62 -4.83
CA TYR A 117 31.02 -34.81 -3.55
C TYR A 117 29.53 -35.02 -3.79
N ARG A 118 28.97 -36.09 -3.23
CA ARG A 118 27.54 -36.39 -3.28
C ARG A 118 27.03 -36.70 -1.89
N ARG A 119 25.88 -36.12 -1.55
CA ARG A 119 25.15 -36.44 -0.33
C ARG A 119 23.69 -36.66 -0.68
N ASP A 120 23.14 -37.79 -0.26
CA ASP A 120 21.74 -38.13 -0.50
C ASP A 120 20.79 -37.45 0.51
N ALA A 121 19.46 -37.56 0.28
CA ALA A 121 18.44 -36.99 1.13
C ALA A 121 18.44 -37.54 2.57
N GLN A 122 19.02 -38.74 2.78
CA GLN A 122 19.18 -39.36 4.09
C GLN A 122 20.44 -38.90 4.82
N GLY A 123 21.29 -38.08 4.15
CA GLY A 123 22.52 -37.55 4.71
C GLY A 123 23.76 -38.46 4.53
N LYS A 124 23.64 -39.57 3.81
CA LYS A 124 24.77 -40.43 3.50
C LYS A 124 25.63 -39.82 2.40
N THR A 125 26.94 -39.83 2.61
CA THR A 125 27.89 -39.24 1.66
C THR A 125 28.67 -40.30 0.89
N ASN A 126 29.17 -39.92 -0.30
CA ASN A 126 30.01 -40.80 -1.09
C ASN A 126 31.47 -40.86 -0.57
N ILE A 127 31.78 -40.21 0.54
CA ILE A 127 33.11 -40.26 1.21
C ILE A 127 33.06 -41.01 2.54
N ASP A 128 31.88 -41.45 3.00
CA ASP A 128 31.72 -42.13 4.31
C ASP A 128 32.63 -43.35 4.45
N ASP A 129 32.82 -44.12 3.39
CA ASP A 129 33.70 -45.27 3.37
C ASP A 129 35.19 -44.94 3.48
N LEU A 130 35.60 -43.72 3.11
CA LEU A 130 36.97 -43.24 3.21
C LEU A 130 37.28 -42.67 4.59
N ILE A 131 36.25 -42.15 5.31
CA ILE A 131 36.39 -41.53 6.62
C ILE A 131 36.19 -42.54 7.74
N ALA A 132 35.32 -43.55 7.53
CA ALA A 132 35.09 -44.60 8.51
C ALA A 132 36.39 -45.41 8.76
N GLY A 133 36.89 -45.36 9.99
CA GLY A 133 38.02 -46.20 10.40
C GLY A 133 37.72 -47.68 10.20
N ASP A 134 38.76 -48.52 10.03
CA ASP A 134 38.66 -49.97 9.90
C ASP A 134 38.21 -50.64 11.22
N THR A 135 37.02 -50.29 11.73
CA THR A 135 36.45 -50.99 12.88
C THR A 135 35.59 -52.14 12.32
N PRO A 136 35.90 -53.41 12.59
CA PRO A 136 35.10 -54.54 12.15
C PRO A 136 33.68 -54.43 12.76
N PRO A 137 32.60 -54.77 12.02
CA PRO A 137 31.27 -54.78 12.61
C PRO A 137 31.20 -55.85 13.70
N GLY A 138 31.04 -55.41 14.96
CA GLY A 138 30.82 -56.28 16.09
C GLY A 138 31.84 -56.24 17.22
N ALA A 139 32.85 -55.38 17.19
CA ALA A 139 33.72 -55.20 18.37
C ALA A 139 33.00 -54.31 19.43
N PRO A 140 32.86 -54.79 20.70
CA PRO A 140 32.34 -53.96 21.77
C PRO A 140 33.27 -52.80 21.99
N ALA A 141 32.72 -51.61 22.29
CA ALA A 141 33.48 -50.40 22.58
C ALA A 141 34.43 -50.65 23.76
N SER A 142 35.67 -50.98 23.43
CA SER A 142 36.73 -51.04 24.41
C SER A 142 37.06 -49.65 24.85
N THR A 143 36.82 -49.37 26.11
CA THR A 143 37.46 -48.27 26.84
C THR A 143 38.97 -48.50 26.82
N ALA A 144 39.63 -48.06 25.76
CA ALA A 144 41.08 -48.06 25.70
C ALA A 144 41.60 -46.97 26.64
N SER A 145 42.04 -47.48 27.83
CA SER A 145 42.94 -46.73 28.68
C SER A 145 44.20 -46.42 27.88
N GLN A 146 44.46 -45.16 27.62
CA GLN A 146 45.70 -44.69 27.05
C GLN A 146 46.89 -45.14 27.87
N PRO A 147 47.91 -45.80 27.29
CA PRO A 147 49.19 -45.92 27.98
C PRO A 147 49.81 -44.54 28.03
N ALA A 148 50.16 -44.10 29.21
CA ALA A 148 50.96 -42.88 29.49
C ALA A 148 52.39 -43.12 28.98
N GLY A 149 52.55 -42.96 27.67
CA GLY A 149 53.83 -42.80 27.03
C GLY A 149 53.91 -41.40 26.47
N SER A 150 54.80 -40.55 27.00
CA SER A 150 55.09 -39.22 26.58
C SER A 150 55.63 -39.19 25.13
N SER A 151 54.74 -39.32 24.14
CA SER A 151 54.99 -38.87 22.79
C SER A 151 54.86 -37.37 22.77
N ALA A 152 55.97 -36.65 22.56
CA ALA A 152 55.93 -35.21 22.32
C ALA A 152 54.82 -34.91 21.25
N PRO A 153 53.92 -33.95 21.52
CA PRO A 153 52.83 -33.66 20.60
C PRO A 153 53.42 -33.34 19.23
N LEU A 154 52.97 -34.04 18.19
CA LEU A 154 53.28 -33.74 16.78
C LEU A 154 52.97 -32.25 16.58
N ARG A 155 54.00 -31.43 16.40
CA ARG A 155 53.85 -30.02 16.12
C ARG A 155 53.43 -29.88 14.64
N PHE A 156 52.24 -29.35 14.43
CA PHE A 156 51.79 -28.95 13.09
C PHE A 156 52.70 -27.82 12.59
N ASP A 157 53.45 -28.09 11.54
CA ASP A 157 54.38 -27.11 10.94
C ASP A 157 54.53 -27.47 9.46
N VAL A 158 53.95 -26.64 8.59
CA VAL A 158 54.01 -26.79 7.12
C VAL A 158 54.62 -25.50 6.56
N SER A 159 55.77 -25.61 5.91
CA SER A 159 56.47 -24.41 5.42
C SER A 159 55.76 -23.71 4.27
N SER A 160 55.03 -24.46 3.44
CA SER A 160 54.19 -23.89 2.39
C SER A 160 53.15 -24.87 1.90
N VAL A 161 52.00 -24.33 1.48
CA VAL A 161 50.95 -25.06 0.75
C VAL A 161 50.67 -24.34 -0.55
N GLN A 162 50.68 -25.11 -1.65
CA GLN A 162 50.36 -24.63 -2.97
C GLN A 162 49.36 -25.56 -3.64
N LEU A 163 48.13 -25.02 -3.86
CA LEU A 163 47.06 -25.77 -4.50
C LEU A 163 46.61 -25.01 -5.74
N ASP A 164 46.68 -25.67 -6.89
CA ASP A 164 46.37 -25.05 -8.17
C ASP A 164 45.35 -25.90 -8.93
N ASP A 165 44.33 -25.26 -9.54
CA ASP A 165 43.32 -25.90 -10.38
C ASP A 165 42.58 -27.06 -9.72
N LEU A 166 42.01 -26.82 -8.50
CA LEU A 166 41.18 -27.82 -7.83
C LEU A 166 39.72 -27.59 -8.19
N ARG A 167 39.00 -28.63 -8.59
CA ARG A 167 37.59 -28.59 -8.97
C ARG A 167 36.79 -29.52 -8.06
N LEU A 168 35.77 -28.96 -7.44
CA LEU A 168 34.82 -29.68 -6.61
C LEU A 168 33.44 -29.59 -7.26
N SER A 169 32.94 -30.75 -7.74
CA SER A 169 31.54 -30.89 -8.14
C SER A 169 30.71 -31.30 -6.93
N LEU A 170 29.76 -30.46 -6.55
CA LEU A 170 28.95 -30.63 -5.35
C LEU A 170 27.52 -30.99 -5.72
N ARG A 171 26.98 -32.05 -5.10
CA ARG A 171 25.59 -32.44 -5.14
C ARG A 171 25.12 -32.91 -3.77
N ASP A 172 24.46 -32.06 -3.05
CA ASP A 172 23.85 -32.30 -1.74
C ASP A 172 22.33 -32.22 -1.85
N GLU A 173 21.68 -33.41 -1.80
CA GLU A 173 20.19 -33.44 -1.93
C GLU A 173 19.49 -33.05 -0.63
N ARG A 174 20.17 -33.22 0.52
CA ARG A 174 19.62 -32.87 1.82
C ARG A 174 19.52 -31.35 2.02
N ASP A 175 20.60 -30.64 1.71
CA ASP A 175 20.68 -29.21 1.88
C ASP A 175 20.42 -28.46 0.55
N GLN A 176 19.99 -29.19 -0.48
CA GLN A 176 19.67 -28.70 -1.83
C GLN A 176 20.80 -27.86 -2.46
N LEU A 177 22.05 -28.28 -2.25
CA LEU A 177 23.22 -27.63 -2.82
C LEU A 177 23.65 -28.35 -4.09
N SER A 178 23.88 -27.63 -5.16
CA SER A 178 24.39 -28.22 -6.40
C SER A 178 25.19 -27.20 -7.21
N GLY A 179 26.30 -27.63 -7.77
CA GLY A 179 27.16 -26.79 -8.59
C GLY A 179 28.60 -27.21 -8.62
N GLU A 180 29.45 -26.30 -9.03
CA GLU A 180 30.89 -26.50 -9.13
C GLU A 180 31.63 -25.35 -8.47
N VAL A 181 32.69 -25.67 -7.75
CA VAL A 181 33.63 -24.70 -7.16
C VAL A 181 35.02 -25.04 -7.71
N THR A 182 35.66 -24.09 -8.34
CA THR A 182 37.03 -24.22 -8.82
C THR A 182 37.93 -23.33 -7.97
N LEU A 183 38.90 -23.94 -7.29
CA LEU A 183 39.99 -23.24 -6.62
C LEU A 183 41.11 -23.07 -7.66
N ASN A 184 41.21 -21.91 -8.25
CA ASN A 184 42.23 -21.62 -9.27
C ASN A 184 43.62 -21.61 -8.65
N SER A 185 43.77 -21.00 -7.47
CA SER A 185 45.01 -21.04 -6.71
C SER A 185 44.80 -20.80 -5.22
N LEU A 186 45.56 -21.51 -4.39
CA LEU A 186 45.75 -21.20 -2.96
C LEU A 186 47.21 -21.34 -2.64
N HIS A 187 47.83 -20.24 -2.31
CA HIS A 187 49.25 -20.23 -1.93
C HIS A 187 49.37 -19.70 -0.50
N THR A 188 50.10 -20.41 0.34
CA THR A 188 50.35 -19.98 1.71
C THR A 188 51.86 -19.95 1.98
N GLY A 189 52.26 -19.11 2.90
CA GLY A 189 53.56 -19.24 3.56
C GLY A 189 53.53 -20.34 4.63
N ARG A 190 54.36 -20.21 5.65
CA ARG A 190 54.51 -21.22 6.72
C ARG A 190 53.27 -21.27 7.62
N LEU A 191 52.60 -22.40 7.62
CA LEU A 191 51.45 -22.65 8.48
C LEU A 191 51.90 -23.41 9.73
N ALA A 192 52.06 -22.72 10.83
CA ALA A 192 52.37 -23.28 12.16
C ALA A 192 51.54 -22.53 13.22
N ASP A 193 51.41 -23.13 14.42
CA ASP A 193 50.68 -22.51 15.52
C ASP A 193 51.31 -21.15 15.86
N GLN A 194 50.45 -20.11 15.94
CA GLN A 194 50.79 -18.75 16.27
C GLN A 194 51.82 -18.08 15.32
N VAL A 195 52.01 -18.61 14.14
CA VAL A 195 52.87 -18.02 13.11
C VAL A 195 52.03 -17.30 12.09
N GLU A 196 52.36 -16.02 11.81
CA GLU A 196 51.68 -15.25 10.77
C GLU A 196 52.21 -15.62 9.40
N SER A 197 51.29 -15.97 8.49
CA SER A 197 51.60 -16.50 7.17
C SER A 197 50.81 -15.74 6.08
N PRO A 198 51.44 -15.31 4.99
CA PRO A 198 50.72 -14.80 3.85
C PRO A 198 49.89 -15.89 3.19
N VAL A 199 48.63 -15.57 2.84
CA VAL A 199 47.73 -16.44 2.12
C VAL A 199 47.17 -15.68 0.93
N LYS A 200 47.20 -16.28 -0.25
CA LYS A 200 46.59 -15.81 -1.48
C LYS A 200 45.62 -16.85 -2.00
N LEU A 201 44.40 -16.43 -2.33
CA LEU A 201 43.31 -17.30 -2.77
C LEU A 201 42.66 -16.74 -4.02
N GLN A 202 42.39 -17.63 -4.99
CA GLN A 202 41.54 -17.35 -6.14
C GLN A 202 40.62 -18.54 -6.38
N ALA A 203 39.29 -18.29 -6.42
CA ALA A 203 38.29 -19.30 -6.63
C ALA A 203 37.16 -18.82 -7.54
N GLU A 204 36.56 -19.76 -8.25
CA GLU A 204 35.37 -19.50 -9.07
C GLU A 204 34.21 -20.38 -8.60
N PHE A 205 33.02 -19.84 -8.57
CA PHE A 205 31.79 -20.51 -8.15
C PHE A 205 30.81 -20.56 -9.32
N ALA A 206 30.27 -21.74 -9.57
CA ALA A 206 29.24 -21.99 -10.57
C ALA A 206 28.11 -22.84 -9.95
N MET A 207 27.52 -22.35 -8.87
CA MET A 207 26.44 -23.02 -8.14
C MET A 207 25.10 -22.83 -8.82
N LYS A 208 24.30 -23.89 -8.92
CA LYS A 208 22.91 -23.85 -9.45
C LYS A 208 21.91 -23.67 -8.34
N ALA A 209 22.14 -24.26 -7.19
CA ALA A 209 21.34 -24.14 -5.99
C ALA A 209 22.25 -24.02 -4.75
N PRO A 210 22.20 -22.87 -4.00
CA PRO A 210 21.62 -21.59 -4.44
C PRO A 210 22.33 -21.05 -5.70
N ALA A 211 21.63 -20.21 -6.47
CA ALA A 211 22.20 -19.60 -7.67
C ALA A 211 23.31 -18.61 -7.29
N VAL A 212 24.57 -19.02 -7.47
CA VAL A 212 25.76 -18.22 -7.21
C VAL A 212 26.75 -18.45 -8.34
N LYS A 213 27.12 -17.39 -9.04
CA LYS A 213 28.13 -17.47 -10.11
C LYS A 213 29.07 -16.26 -10.01
N GLY A 214 30.35 -16.54 -9.75
CA GLY A 214 31.27 -15.44 -9.60
C GLY A 214 32.69 -15.87 -9.25
N LYS A 215 33.54 -14.91 -9.01
CA LYS A 215 34.95 -15.07 -8.68
C LYS A 215 35.22 -14.47 -7.31
N LEU A 216 35.92 -15.26 -6.50
CA LEU A 216 36.48 -14.84 -5.21
C LEU A 216 37.99 -14.70 -5.34
N SER A 217 38.53 -13.58 -4.93
CA SER A 217 39.95 -13.36 -4.76
C SER A 217 40.24 -12.88 -3.35
N GLY A 218 41.38 -13.25 -2.80
CA GLY A 218 41.73 -12.86 -1.46
C GLY A 218 43.22 -12.89 -1.19
N GLU A 219 43.67 -11.93 -0.42
CA GLU A 219 44.98 -11.86 0.19
C GLU A 219 44.84 -11.55 1.66
N THR A 220 45.55 -12.22 2.52
CA THR A 220 45.54 -12.00 3.97
C THR A 220 46.78 -12.54 4.63
N LYS A 221 47.07 -12.11 5.84
CA LYS A 221 48.03 -12.74 6.73
C LYS A 221 47.26 -13.58 7.74
N LEU A 222 47.37 -14.90 7.63
CA LEU A 222 46.74 -15.90 8.46
C LEU A 222 47.61 -16.28 9.64
N THR A 223 47.07 -16.26 10.84
CA THR A 223 47.67 -16.88 12.02
C THR A 223 46.75 -18.00 12.51
N LEU A 224 47.24 -19.21 12.59
CA LEU A 224 46.53 -20.34 13.19
C LEU A 224 46.67 -20.30 14.71
N LEU A 225 45.55 -20.51 15.41
CA LEU A 225 45.51 -20.60 16.88
C LEU A 225 44.97 -21.98 17.27
N LEU A 226 45.85 -22.97 17.18
CA LEU A 226 45.46 -24.38 17.31
C LEU A 226 44.86 -24.70 18.67
N ALA A 227 45.39 -24.10 19.75
CA ALA A 227 44.83 -24.25 21.09
C ALA A 227 43.43 -23.70 21.26
N GLN A 228 43.04 -22.72 20.45
CA GLN A 228 41.70 -22.11 20.44
C GLN A 228 40.82 -22.64 19.30
N GLN A 229 41.30 -23.55 18.49
CA GLN A 229 40.68 -24.01 17.22
C GLN A 229 40.26 -22.78 16.37
N GLY A 230 41.09 -21.74 16.38
CA GLY A 230 40.77 -20.44 15.84
C GLY A 230 41.77 -19.97 14.81
N VAL A 231 41.43 -18.80 14.22
CA VAL A 231 42.25 -18.14 13.22
C VAL A 231 42.23 -16.62 13.42
N LYS A 232 43.35 -15.97 13.07
CA LYS A 232 43.40 -14.51 12.89
C LYS A 232 43.80 -14.19 11.46
N LEU A 233 43.06 -13.30 10.84
CA LEU A 233 43.32 -12.72 9.53
C LEU A 233 43.67 -11.25 9.73
N ARG A 234 44.80 -10.82 9.30
CA ARG A 234 45.27 -9.43 9.29
C ARG A 234 45.51 -8.98 7.87
N ASP A 235 45.43 -7.70 7.65
CA ASP A 235 45.63 -7.10 6.32
C ASP A 235 44.73 -7.80 5.26
N MET A 236 43.53 -8.22 5.65
CA MET A 236 42.62 -8.98 4.81
C MET A 236 42.14 -8.09 3.65
N GLN A 237 42.20 -8.62 2.46
CA GLN A 237 41.63 -8.04 1.25
C GLN A 237 40.92 -9.14 0.50
N LEU A 238 39.60 -9.14 0.56
CA LEU A 238 38.76 -10.10 -0.15
C LEU A 238 37.95 -9.37 -1.23
N GLY A 239 37.85 -9.96 -2.40
CA GLY A 239 37.07 -9.46 -3.51
C GLY A 239 36.11 -10.52 -4.03
N TRP A 240 34.85 -10.19 -4.21
CA TRP A 240 33.85 -10.99 -4.88
C TRP A 240 33.32 -10.26 -6.10
N GLN A 241 33.26 -10.93 -7.24
CA GLN A 241 32.67 -10.40 -8.47
C GLN A 241 31.77 -11.44 -9.10
N GLY A 242 30.48 -11.13 -9.28
CA GLY A 242 29.53 -12.05 -9.88
C GLY A 242 28.10 -11.85 -9.40
N ASP A 243 27.30 -12.87 -9.61
CA ASP A 243 25.89 -12.88 -9.22
C ASP A 243 25.70 -13.85 -8.03
N ALA A 244 24.91 -13.45 -7.03
CA ALA A 244 24.61 -14.31 -5.89
C ALA A 244 23.24 -13.97 -5.29
N PHE A 245 22.46 -15.00 -4.89
CA PHE A 245 21.20 -14.87 -4.16
C PHE A 245 20.19 -13.90 -4.80
N GLY A 246 20.15 -13.86 -6.14
CA GLY A 246 19.26 -12.97 -6.89
C GLY A 246 19.77 -11.54 -7.09
N VAL A 247 20.91 -11.20 -6.51
CA VAL A 247 21.62 -9.93 -6.73
C VAL A 247 22.58 -10.09 -7.89
N GLN A 248 22.53 -9.20 -8.86
CA GLN A 248 23.33 -9.24 -10.08
C GLN A 248 24.50 -8.26 -10.03
N ALA A 249 25.54 -8.57 -10.78
CA ALA A 249 26.71 -7.71 -10.96
C ALA A 249 27.30 -7.20 -9.62
N MET A 250 27.36 -8.09 -8.63
CA MET A 250 28.01 -7.80 -7.36
C MET A 250 29.51 -7.57 -7.57
N ASP A 251 30.02 -6.47 -7.02
CA ASP A 251 31.42 -6.18 -6.82
C ASP A 251 31.62 -5.80 -5.36
N VAL A 252 32.03 -6.77 -4.56
CA VAL A 252 32.22 -6.62 -3.11
C VAL A 252 33.71 -6.68 -2.79
N LYS A 253 34.20 -5.71 -2.08
CA LYS A 253 35.58 -5.65 -1.57
C LYS A 253 35.54 -5.50 -0.07
N ILE A 254 36.23 -6.40 0.62
CA ILE A 254 36.28 -6.42 2.10
C ILE A 254 37.73 -6.24 2.50
N GLN A 255 38.00 -5.26 3.33
CA GLN A 255 39.33 -5.03 3.91
C GLN A 255 39.18 -4.95 5.44
N GLY A 256 40.24 -5.32 6.18
CA GLY A 256 40.26 -5.24 7.62
C GLY A 256 41.00 -6.39 8.27
N ALA A 257 40.68 -6.65 9.53
CA ALA A 257 41.18 -7.78 10.29
C ALA A 257 40.01 -8.57 10.90
N LEU A 258 40.19 -9.90 11.01
CA LEU A 258 39.19 -10.81 11.56
C LEU A 258 39.85 -11.83 12.49
N GLY A 259 39.33 -12.04 13.68
CA GLY A 259 39.70 -13.09 14.60
C GLY A 259 38.50 -14.00 14.89
N TYR A 260 38.73 -15.30 14.85
CA TYR A 260 37.73 -16.29 15.23
C TYR A 260 38.33 -17.27 16.26
N ASP A 261 37.64 -17.45 17.37
CA ASP A 261 37.93 -18.45 18.39
C ASP A 261 36.89 -19.56 18.29
N GLY A 262 37.31 -20.73 17.75
CA GLY A 262 36.42 -21.86 17.53
C GLY A 262 35.95 -22.57 18.77
N GLN A 263 36.71 -22.50 19.90
CA GLN A 263 36.26 -23.09 21.17
C GLN A 263 35.13 -22.32 21.81
N ARG A 264 35.17 -20.97 21.70
CA ARG A 264 34.14 -20.08 22.23
C ARG A 264 33.09 -19.69 21.20
N GLY A 265 33.38 -19.89 19.93
CA GLY A 265 32.55 -19.42 18.85
C GLY A 265 32.57 -17.90 18.71
N THR A 266 33.57 -17.20 19.28
CA THR A 266 33.62 -15.74 19.25
C THR A 266 34.24 -15.20 17.98
N LEU A 267 33.71 -14.08 17.50
CA LEU A 267 34.19 -13.36 16.35
C LEU A 267 34.59 -11.94 16.78
N ASP A 268 35.77 -11.49 16.36
CA ASP A 268 36.28 -10.13 16.54
C ASP A 268 36.77 -9.62 15.18
N ALA A 269 36.31 -8.44 14.78
CA ALA A 269 36.72 -7.82 13.53
C ALA A 269 37.08 -6.36 13.77
N GLN A 270 38.15 -5.89 13.11
CA GLN A 270 38.69 -4.56 13.29
C GLN A 270 38.90 -3.89 11.92
N ASP A 271 38.63 -2.59 11.88
CA ASP A 271 38.83 -1.74 10.71
C ASP A 271 38.21 -2.32 9.42
N LEU A 272 37.00 -2.89 9.57
CA LEU A 272 36.29 -3.43 8.41
C LEU A 272 35.86 -2.33 7.46
N ASP A 273 36.20 -2.49 6.19
CA ASP A 273 35.85 -1.59 5.12
C ASP A 273 35.31 -2.40 3.94
N LEU A 274 34.02 -2.30 3.72
CA LEU A 274 33.30 -3.02 2.67
C LEU A 274 32.92 -2.07 1.54
N GLY A 275 33.58 -2.19 0.39
CA GLY A 275 33.12 -1.60 -0.85
C GLY A 275 32.02 -2.47 -1.48
N LEU A 276 30.93 -1.89 -1.92
CA LEU A 276 29.77 -2.61 -2.44
C LEU A 276 29.29 -1.98 -3.76
N GLY A 277 29.32 -2.78 -4.83
CA GLY A 277 28.60 -2.59 -6.07
C GLY A 277 27.60 -3.73 -6.28
N ALA A 278 26.37 -3.47 -6.70
CA ALA A 278 25.37 -4.49 -6.94
C ALA A 278 24.19 -3.95 -7.75
N THR A 279 23.48 -4.86 -8.42
CA THR A 279 22.21 -4.56 -9.10
C THR A 279 21.10 -5.43 -8.53
N LEU A 280 20.04 -4.79 -8.00
CA LEU A 280 18.85 -5.45 -7.46
C LEU A 280 17.61 -4.81 -8.08
N GLY A 281 17.08 -5.45 -9.12
CA GLY A 281 15.98 -4.88 -9.90
C GLY A 281 16.35 -3.51 -10.50
N SER A 282 15.61 -2.46 -10.13
CA SER A 282 15.89 -1.09 -10.58
C SER A 282 16.92 -0.34 -9.74
N LEU A 283 17.36 -0.90 -8.62
CA LEU A 283 18.42 -0.34 -7.78
C LEU A 283 19.78 -0.82 -8.27
N LYS A 284 20.67 0.12 -8.62
CA LYS A 284 22.05 -0.13 -8.96
C LYS A 284 22.94 0.62 -7.99
N LEU A 285 23.69 -0.09 -7.16
CA LEU A 285 24.67 0.45 -6.25
C LEU A 285 26.05 0.51 -6.95
N ALA A 286 26.72 1.63 -6.81
CA ALA A 286 28.07 1.82 -7.35
C ALA A 286 28.84 2.78 -6.44
N GLY A 287 30.00 2.33 -5.93
CA GLY A 287 30.80 3.15 -4.99
C GLY A 287 30.22 3.23 -3.58
N SER A 288 29.35 2.29 -3.22
CA SER A 288 28.82 2.18 -1.86
C SER A 288 29.89 1.63 -0.92
N ARG A 289 29.84 2.04 0.35
CA ARG A 289 30.84 1.68 1.36
C ARG A 289 30.21 1.50 2.72
N VAL A 290 30.62 0.45 3.42
CA VAL A 290 30.26 0.19 4.83
C VAL A 290 31.55 0.10 5.63
N GLN A 291 31.70 0.91 6.65
CA GLN A 291 32.86 0.92 7.52
C GLN A 291 32.45 0.62 8.95
N ILE A 292 33.20 -0.25 9.60
CA ILE A 292 33.01 -0.65 11.00
C ILE A 292 34.38 -0.64 11.65
N LYS A 293 34.55 0.20 12.66
CA LYS A 293 35.84 0.28 13.38
C LYS A 293 36.15 -0.96 14.19
N HIS A 294 35.14 -1.49 14.88
CA HIS A 294 35.26 -2.69 15.68
C HIS A 294 33.90 -3.41 15.75
N PHE A 295 33.94 -4.71 15.51
CA PHE A 295 32.80 -5.61 15.67
C PHE A 295 33.25 -6.81 16.49
N ALA A 296 32.53 -7.09 17.58
CA ALA A 296 32.76 -8.28 18.39
C ALA A 296 31.44 -9.00 18.62
N PHE A 297 31.47 -10.31 18.51
CA PHE A 297 30.30 -11.17 18.72
C PHE A 297 30.67 -12.40 19.55
N ASP A 298 29.97 -12.61 20.67
CA ASP A 298 30.07 -13.79 21.52
C ASP A 298 28.67 -14.42 21.64
N PRO A 299 28.40 -15.50 20.91
CA PRO A 299 27.09 -16.13 20.91
C PRO A 299 26.75 -16.81 22.26
N ALA A 300 27.74 -17.33 22.98
CA ALA A 300 27.53 -18.01 24.26
C ALA A 300 27.14 -17.02 25.37
N ALA A 301 27.78 -15.86 25.40
CA ALA A 301 27.45 -14.78 26.32
C ALA A 301 26.33 -13.88 25.80
N ARG A 302 25.84 -14.08 24.55
CA ARG A 302 24.91 -13.20 23.83
C ARG A 302 25.39 -11.74 23.82
N ASN A 303 26.69 -11.55 23.62
CA ASN A 303 27.29 -10.24 23.53
C ASN A 303 27.56 -9.86 22.09
N LEU A 304 27.22 -8.63 21.75
CA LEU A 304 27.57 -7.99 20.49
C LEU A 304 28.06 -6.58 20.78
N ALA A 305 29.19 -6.21 20.23
CA ALA A 305 29.68 -4.84 20.22
C ALA A 305 29.92 -4.40 18.78
N LEU A 306 29.42 -3.24 18.44
CA LEU A 306 29.64 -2.63 17.14
C LEU A 306 29.97 -1.16 17.35
N ASN A 307 31.16 -0.74 16.91
CA ASN A 307 31.65 0.60 17.09
C ASN A 307 31.90 1.28 15.74
N ALA A 308 31.48 2.53 15.63
CA ALA A 308 31.66 3.41 14.50
C ALA A 308 31.18 2.79 13.16
N LEU A 309 29.92 2.30 13.12
CA LEU A 309 29.31 1.91 11.87
C LEU A 309 29.00 3.14 11.03
N GLN A 310 29.61 3.22 9.86
CA GLN A 310 29.30 4.21 8.84
C GLN A 310 28.90 3.51 7.55
N VAL A 311 27.71 3.86 7.05
CA VAL A 311 27.21 3.37 5.75
C VAL A 311 27.09 4.54 4.80
N LYS A 312 27.68 4.41 3.62
CA LYS A 312 27.50 5.34 2.50
C LYS A 312 27.02 4.52 1.31
N LEU A 313 25.79 4.69 0.92
CA LEU A 313 25.25 4.10 -0.29
C LEU A 313 25.27 5.14 -1.40
N ALA A 314 25.72 4.75 -2.57
CA ALA A 314 25.71 5.56 -3.77
C ALA A 314 25.27 4.68 -4.94
N GLY A 315 24.49 5.24 -5.86
CA GLY A 315 23.99 4.49 -6.99
C GLY A 315 22.86 5.18 -7.73
N THR A 316 22.00 4.38 -8.34
CA THR A 316 20.80 4.88 -9.02
C THR A 316 19.59 3.99 -8.72
N GLN A 317 18.43 4.62 -8.59
CA GLN A 317 17.13 3.97 -8.49
C GLN A 317 16.29 4.32 -9.71
N GLY A 318 15.98 3.34 -10.56
CA GLY A 318 15.27 3.61 -11.82
C GLY A 318 15.98 4.61 -12.73
N GLY A 319 17.33 4.66 -12.70
CA GLY A 319 18.14 5.62 -13.45
C GLY A 319 18.34 6.98 -12.77
N GLN A 320 17.69 7.24 -11.64
CA GLN A 320 17.86 8.48 -10.87
C GLN A 320 18.98 8.34 -9.84
N PRO A 321 19.87 9.32 -9.68
CA PRO A 321 20.92 9.29 -8.67
C PRO A 321 20.35 9.10 -7.27
N LEU A 322 20.91 8.14 -6.54
CA LEU A 322 20.56 7.81 -5.16
C LEU A 322 21.80 7.88 -4.28
N SER A 323 21.69 8.55 -3.16
CA SER A 323 22.68 8.49 -2.09
C SER A 323 22.02 8.32 -0.74
N ALA A 324 22.65 7.53 0.15
CA ALA A 324 22.21 7.41 1.53
C ALA A 324 23.42 7.29 2.45
N THR A 325 23.27 7.84 3.66
CA THR A 325 24.28 7.72 4.72
C THR A 325 23.61 7.27 6.02
N LEU A 326 24.33 6.45 6.76
CA LEU A 326 24.00 6.08 8.15
C LEU A 326 25.26 6.20 8.98
N ASP A 327 25.16 6.86 10.11
CA ASP A 327 26.21 6.97 11.12
C ASP A 327 25.65 6.46 12.46
N TRP A 328 26.28 5.40 12.95
CA TRP A 328 25.93 4.80 14.24
C TRP A 328 27.20 4.55 15.04
N PRO A 329 27.59 5.48 15.93
CA PRO A 329 28.86 5.39 16.63
C PRO A 329 29.03 4.19 17.53
N GLU A 330 27.96 3.70 18.17
CA GLU A 330 28.05 2.60 19.12
C GLU A 330 26.75 1.83 19.25
N LEU A 331 26.83 0.50 19.19
CA LEU A 331 25.77 -0.43 19.54
C LEU A 331 26.36 -1.58 20.35
N ASN A 332 25.84 -1.81 21.53
CA ASN A 332 26.23 -2.91 22.40
C ASN A 332 25.01 -3.74 22.80
N VAL A 333 25.19 -5.04 22.81
CA VAL A 333 24.26 -5.98 23.41
C VAL A 333 25.03 -6.78 24.44
N LYS A 334 24.52 -6.87 25.64
CA LYS A 334 25.07 -7.69 26.75
C LYS A 334 23.95 -8.56 27.31
N GLY A 335 24.00 -9.84 27.01
CA GLY A 335 22.91 -10.75 27.31
C GLY A 335 21.63 -10.37 26.56
N GLU A 336 20.66 -9.83 27.26
CA GLU A 336 19.41 -9.34 26.66
C GLU A 336 19.39 -7.81 26.52
N ALA A 337 20.25 -7.09 27.20
CA ALA A 337 20.25 -5.66 27.23
C ALA A 337 20.94 -5.06 26.00
N LEU A 338 20.22 -4.22 25.28
CA LEU A 338 20.70 -3.44 24.15
C LEU A 338 20.93 -2.00 24.60
N THR A 339 22.09 -1.45 24.31
CA THR A 339 22.46 -0.06 24.53
C THR A 339 23.22 0.46 23.34
N GLY A 340 23.20 1.76 23.09
CA GLY A 340 23.93 2.35 21.98
C GLY A 340 24.07 3.85 22.11
N SER A 341 24.64 4.48 21.12
CA SER A 341 24.70 5.92 20.94
C SER A 341 23.59 6.40 20.03
N ALA A 342 23.39 7.72 20.00
CA ALA A 342 22.53 8.37 19.00
C ALA A 342 22.94 7.94 17.58
N LEU A 343 21.95 7.69 16.71
CA LEU A 343 22.20 7.38 15.31
C LEU A 343 21.60 8.46 14.41
N SER A 344 22.19 8.64 13.24
CA SER A 344 21.71 9.59 12.26
C SER A 344 21.94 9.10 10.84
N GLY A 345 21.13 9.59 9.91
CA GLY A 345 21.29 9.24 8.51
C GLY A 345 20.61 10.24 7.58
N LYS A 346 20.97 10.13 6.30
CA LYS A 346 20.40 10.94 5.22
C LYS A 346 20.10 10.05 4.03
N LEU A 347 19.10 10.43 3.28
CA LEU A 347 18.72 9.82 2.00
C LEU A 347 18.48 10.94 1.00
N SER A 348 19.05 10.85 -0.18
CA SER A 348 18.76 11.74 -1.30
C SER A 348 18.54 10.94 -2.57
N LEU A 349 17.44 11.23 -3.24
CA LEU A 349 17.10 10.73 -4.57
C LEU A 349 16.89 11.97 -5.46
N GLU A 350 17.60 12.04 -6.56
CA GLU A 350 17.53 13.19 -7.47
C GLU A 350 16.79 12.83 -8.76
N GLY A 351 16.11 13.80 -9.38
CA GLY A 351 15.48 13.60 -10.68
C GLY A 351 14.00 13.98 -10.72
N PRO A 352 13.19 13.38 -11.61
CA PRO A 352 11.77 13.64 -11.73
C PRO A 352 10.97 13.36 -10.45
N THR A 353 11.39 12.37 -9.68
CA THR A 353 10.94 12.13 -8.31
C THR A 353 12.14 12.40 -7.41
N ALA A 354 12.18 13.57 -6.80
CA ALA A 354 13.26 13.94 -5.89
C ALA A 354 12.80 13.72 -4.44
N VAL A 355 13.69 13.20 -3.61
CA VAL A 355 13.45 13.00 -2.17
C VAL A 355 14.74 13.32 -1.42
N ASP A 356 14.68 14.26 -0.49
CA ASP A 356 15.72 14.50 0.51
C ASP A 356 15.14 14.21 1.88
N ALA A 357 15.78 13.30 2.61
CA ALA A 357 15.37 12.94 3.95
C ALA A 357 16.59 12.86 4.88
N SER A 358 16.38 13.24 6.11
CA SER A 358 17.35 13.03 7.19
C SER A 358 16.64 12.53 8.42
N PHE A 359 17.32 11.70 9.18
CA PHE A 359 16.80 11.25 10.45
C PHE A 359 17.90 11.23 11.51
N LYS A 360 17.49 11.34 12.75
CA LYS A 360 18.32 11.20 13.95
C LYS A 360 17.49 10.60 15.07
N SER A 361 18.14 9.98 16.03
CA SER A 361 17.51 9.51 17.25
C SER A 361 18.41 9.74 18.45
N ALA A 362 17.85 9.64 19.64
CA ALA A 362 18.65 9.45 20.83
C ALA A 362 19.21 8.01 20.89
N ALA A 363 19.97 7.72 21.93
CA ALA A 363 20.57 6.40 22.11
C ALA A 363 19.49 5.30 22.19
N PRO A 364 19.56 4.25 21.34
CA PRO A 364 18.66 3.12 21.44
C PRO A 364 18.93 2.28 22.68
N GLY A 365 17.91 1.58 23.13
CA GLY A 365 17.97 0.70 24.28
C GLY A 365 16.96 -0.45 24.17
N GLY A 366 16.85 -1.25 25.24
CA GLY A 366 15.90 -2.35 25.31
C GLY A 366 16.55 -3.73 25.19
N SER A 367 16.01 -4.57 24.33
CA SER A 367 16.50 -5.94 24.08
C SER A 367 16.41 -6.28 22.60
N PHE A 368 16.97 -7.41 22.18
CA PHE A 368 16.80 -7.93 20.80
C PHE A 368 15.33 -8.16 20.43
N ASP A 369 14.50 -8.55 21.40
CA ASP A 369 13.08 -8.77 21.18
C ASP A 369 12.31 -7.47 21.06
N MET A 370 12.80 -6.41 21.72
CA MET A 370 12.19 -5.08 21.72
C MET A 370 13.25 -3.98 21.76
N VAL A 371 13.61 -3.48 20.62
CA VAL A 371 14.51 -2.33 20.46
C VAL A 371 13.72 -1.04 20.60
N LYS A 372 14.10 -0.20 21.54
CA LYS A 372 13.52 1.14 21.76
C LYS A 372 14.46 2.19 21.21
N VAL A 373 13.94 3.06 20.35
CA VAL A 373 14.69 4.18 19.75
C VAL A 373 13.96 5.47 20.12
N PRO A 374 14.29 6.04 21.29
CA PRO A 374 13.62 7.25 21.76
C PRO A 374 14.04 8.47 20.95
N GLY A 375 13.16 9.46 20.88
CA GLY A 375 13.45 10.73 20.25
C GLY A 375 13.80 10.61 18.77
N PHE A 376 13.23 9.65 18.07
CA PHE A 376 13.39 9.55 16.62
C PHE A 376 12.78 10.79 15.95
N GLU A 377 13.55 11.45 15.12
CA GLU A 377 13.13 12.61 14.35
C GLU A 377 13.56 12.42 12.90
N ALA A 378 12.60 12.46 12.01
CA ALA A 378 12.83 12.43 10.56
C ALA A 378 12.30 13.72 9.92
N THR A 379 13.12 14.35 9.09
CA THR A 379 12.73 15.48 8.25
C THR A 379 12.90 15.08 6.80
N PHE A 380 11.90 15.38 5.99
CA PHE A 380 11.93 15.03 4.57
C PHE A 380 11.32 16.11 3.70
N LYS A 381 11.81 16.18 2.48
CA LYS A 381 11.26 16.98 1.39
C LYS A 381 11.29 16.13 0.13
N GLY A 382 10.14 15.97 -0.49
CA GLY A 382 10.00 15.24 -1.76
C GLY A 382 9.28 16.08 -2.79
N SER A 383 9.59 15.86 -4.05
CA SER A 383 8.89 16.46 -5.17
C SER A 383 8.71 15.46 -6.30
N MET A 384 7.59 15.55 -7.01
CA MET A 384 7.28 14.70 -8.16
C MET A 384 6.72 15.55 -9.28
N LYS A 385 7.31 15.45 -10.47
CA LYS A 385 6.77 16.09 -11.67
C LYS A 385 5.59 15.31 -12.20
N GLY A 386 4.46 15.98 -12.47
CA GLY A 386 3.27 15.36 -13.08
C GLY A 386 3.56 14.93 -14.52
N THR A 387 3.09 13.72 -14.90
CA THR A 387 3.35 13.11 -16.23
C THR A 387 2.16 13.17 -17.19
N GLY A 388 1.07 13.90 -16.87
CA GLY A 388 -0.17 13.95 -17.70
C GLY A 388 -0.33 15.22 -18.52
N ALA A 389 -0.86 15.08 -19.73
CA ALA A 389 -1.13 16.15 -20.70
C ALA A 389 -2.24 17.15 -20.26
N GLY A 390 -2.25 17.57 -19.06
CA GLY A 390 -3.18 18.55 -18.46
C GLY A 390 -2.81 18.93 -17.03
N ASN A 391 -1.82 18.27 -16.44
CA ASN A 391 -1.43 18.47 -15.04
C ASN A 391 0.08 18.67 -14.93
N ALA A 392 0.57 19.76 -15.50
CA ALA A 392 1.99 20.15 -15.47
C ALA A 392 2.45 20.72 -14.11
N GLY A 393 1.72 20.42 -13.03
CA GLY A 393 2.04 20.88 -11.69
C GLY A 393 3.05 19.97 -10.98
N GLN A 394 3.99 20.57 -10.27
CA GLN A 394 4.86 19.86 -9.36
C GLN A 394 4.11 19.55 -8.06
N ARG A 395 4.15 18.28 -7.64
CA ARG A 395 3.67 17.85 -6.32
C ARG A 395 4.82 17.91 -5.35
N GLU A 396 4.61 18.50 -4.20
CA GLU A 396 5.62 18.57 -3.15
C GLU A 396 5.05 18.00 -1.84
N LEU A 397 5.89 17.28 -1.14
CA LEU A 397 5.64 16.77 0.21
C LEU A 397 6.84 17.12 1.07
N ALA A 398 6.63 17.85 2.15
CA ALA A 398 7.68 18.16 3.10
C ALA A 398 7.14 17.98 4.51
N GLY A 399 8.01 17.63 5.46
CA GLY A 399 7.57 17.51 6.83
C GLY A 399 8.62 17.03 7.80
N THR A 400 8.20 17.01 9.04
CA THR A 400 8.98 16.46 10.16
C THR A 400 8.08 15.48 10.91
N VAL A 401 8.65 14.33 11.23
CA VAL A 401 8.00 13.30 12.05
C VAL A 401 8.90 13.07 13.26
N ARG A 402 8.31 13.10 14.45
CA ARG A 402 8.95 12.76 15.72
C ARG A 402 8.17 11.64 16.38
N ALA A 403 8.86 10.68 16.97
CA ALA A 403 8.23 9.60 17.70
C ALA A 403 9.26 8.90 18.61
N ASP A 404 8.76 8.17 19.59
CA ASP A 404 9.51 7.11 20.24
C ASP A 404 9.21 5.81 19.49
N LEU A 405 10.23 5.29 18.80
CA LEU A 405 10.09 4.10 17.97
C LEU A 405 10.41 2.85 18.78
N GLN A 406 9.54 1.86 18.71
CA GLN A 406 9.76 0.51 19.24
C GLN A 406 9.76 -0.49 18.08
N LEU A 407 10.79 -1.31 18.01
CA LEU A 407 10.94 -2.34 16.98
C LEU A 407 10.90 -3.72 17.62
N GLN A 408 10.15 -4.64 17.05
CA GLN A 408 10.12 -6.06 17.41
C GLN A 408 10.53 -6.90 16.19
N PRO A 409 11.85 -7.10 15.97
CA PRO A 409 12.34 -7.70 14.72
C PRO A 409 11.79 -9.10 14.44
N ALA A 410 11.70 -9.95 15.48
CA ALA A 410 11.18 -11.31 15.36
C ALA A 410 9.71 -11.37 14.92
N LYS A 411 8.93 -10.32 15.20
CA LYS A 411 7.52 -10.20 14.81
C LYS A 411 7.34 -9.34 13.58
N SER A 412 8.41 -8.78 13.02
CA SER A 412 8.35 -7.77 11.95
C SER A 412 7.37 -6.65 12.29
N ALA A 413 7.41 -6.18 13.54
CA ALA A 413 6.48 -5.19 14.06
C ALA A 413 7.20 -3.95 14.58
N PHE A 414 6.54 -2.81 14.47
CA PHE A 414 7.01 -1.56 15.06
C PHE A 414 5.84 -0.76 15.65
N ALA A 415 6.17 0.08 16.62
CA ALA A 415 5.25 1.06 17.20
C ALA A 415 5.90 2.44 17.24
N LEU A 416 5.09 3.45 17.04
CA LEU A 416 5.42 4.87 17.14
C LEU A 416 4.61 5.45 18.29
N ASP A 417 5.25 5.59 19.45
CA ASP A 417 4.68 6.27 20.61
C ASP A 417 5.04 7.75 20.56
N ALA A 418 4.24 8.58 21.21
CA ALA A 418 4.41 10.04 21.22
C ALA A 418 4.60 10.64 19.81
N LEU A 419 3.94 10.03 18.82
CA LEU A 419 4.02 10.49 17.44
C LEU A 419 3.57 11.94 17.33
N ALA A 420 4.39 12.78 16.71
CA ALA A 420 4.10 14.14 16.32
C ALA A 420 4.59 14.35 14.89
N ALA A 421 3.70 14.72 13.98
CA ALA A 421 4.04 14.92 12.58
C ALA A 421 3.49 16.25 12.08
N GLN A 422 4.33 16.98 11.39
CA GLN A 422 3.99 18.20 10.69
C GLN A 422 4.29 18.00 9.20
N LEU A 423 3.26 17.96 8.38
CA LEU A 423 3.37 17.69 6.96
C LEU A 423 2.82 18.87 6.15
N LYS A 424 3.51 19.21 5.08
CA LYS A 424 3.07 20.16 4.09
C LYS A 424 2.99 19.46 2.74
N ILE A 425 1.80 19.44 2.17
CA ILE A 425 1.54 18.77 0.89
C ILE A 425 1.08 19.85 -0.10
N GLN A 426 1.78 19.95 -1.21
CA GLN A 426 1.44 20.82 -2.33
C GLN A 426 0.93 19.94 -3.48
N GLU A 427 -0.36 19.99 -3.74
CA GLU A 427 -1.00 19.30 -4.86
C GLU A 427 -1.59 20.35 -5.80
N PRO A 428 -1.35 20.32 -7.13
CA PRO A 428 -1.83 21.34 -8.05
C PRO A 428 -3.36 21.57 -8.04
N SER A 429 -4.12 20.52 -7.68
CA SER A 429 -5.59 20.55 -7.62
C SER A 429 -6.15 20.99 -6.27
N LEU A 430 -5.31 21.22 -5.26
CA LEU A 430 -5.72 21.58 -3.91
C LEU A 430 -5.02 22.84 -3.44
N GLN A 431 -5.55 23.48 -2.39
CA GLN A 431 -4.75 24.43 -1.63
C GLN A 431 -3.60 23.68 -0.92
N PRO A 432 -2.48 24.36 -0.60
CA PRO A 432 -1.44 23.75 0.21
C PRO A 432 -2.04 23.14 1.49
N LEU A 433 -1.89 21.83 1.67
CA LEU A 433 -2.36 21.14 2.85
C LEU A 433 -1.29 21.20 3.93
N VAL A 434 -1.63 21.70 5.08
CA VAL A 434 -0.80 21.68 6.29
C VAL A 434 -1.47 20.76 7.29
N LEU A 435 -0.79 19.63 7.56
CA LEU A 435 -1.24 18.62 8.52
C LEU A 435 -0.33 18.65 9.74
N ASP A 436 -0.92 18.88 10.90
CA ASP A 436 -0.27 18.77 12.20
C ASP A 436 -1.01 17.69 12.99
N MET A 437 -0.32 16.62 13.36
CA MET A 437 -0.96 15.51 14.05
C MET A 437 -0.08 14.93 15.15
N ARG A 438 -0.71 14.38 16.16
CA ARG A 438 -0.11 13.70 17.30
C ARG A 438 -0.88 12.43 17.61
N GLY A 439 -0.21 11.48 18.25
CA GLY A 439 -0.87 10.25 18.68
C GLY A 439 0.09 9.09 18.77
N LYS A 440 -0.39 7.95 18.36
CA LYS A 440 0.36 6.70 18.29
C LYS A 440 -0.07 5.88 17.08
N ALA A 441 0.86 5.08 16.58
CA ALA A 441 0.58 4.12 15.53
C ALA A 441 1.47 2.89 15.72
N ASP A 442 0.97 1.74 15.39
CA ASP A 442 1.74 0.49 15.35
C ASP A 442 1.41 -0.30 14.09
N ALA A 443 2.37 -1.08 13.63
CA ALA A 443 2.18 -1.96 12.51
C ALA A 443 3.01 -3.23 12.62
N SER A 444 2.48 -4.29 12.02
CA SER A 444 3.14 -5.57 11.80
C SER A 444 2.96 -6.01 10.35
N ALA A 445 3.49 -7.15 9.96
CA ALA A 445 3.25 -7.73 8.64
C ALA A 445 1.76 -8.04 8.36
N GLN A 446 0.92 -8.12 9.41
CA GLN A 446 -0.48 -8.54 9.31
C GLN A 446 -1.47 -7.43 9.56
N ALA A 447 -1.12 -6.43 10.36
CA ALA A 447 -2.04 -5.38 10.77
C ALA A 447 -1.31 -4.07 11.11
N ALA A 448 -2.03 -2.96 10.99
CA ALA A 448 -1.62 -1.66 11.49
C ALA A 448 -2.78 -1.02 12.27
N HIS A 449 -2.43 -0.25 13.32
CA HIS A 449 -3.39 0.49 14.14
C HIS A 449 -2.91 1.93 14.29
N TRP A 450 -3.84 2.86 14.46
CA TRP A 450 -3.52 4.24 14.79
C TRP A 450 -4.57 4.88 15.68
N SER A 451 -4.13 5.82 16.48
CA SER A 451 -4.96 6.75 17.23
C SER A 451 -4.32 8.13 17.14
N LEU A 452 -4.89 8.99 16.33
CA LEU A 452 -4.32 10.26 15.91
C LEU A 452 -5.27 11.41 16.23
N ALA A 453 -4.74 12.54 16.63
CA ALA A 453 -5.45 13.80 16.78
C ALA A 453 -4.60 14.93 16.22
N GLY A 454 -5.24 15.94 15.65
CA GLY A 454 -4.52 17.04 15.06
C GLY A 454 -5.41 18.00 14.30
N GLN A 455 -4.83 18.63 13.29
CA GLN A 455 -5.56 19.54 12.41
C GLN A 455 -5.02 19.43 10.97
N ILE A 456 -5.92 19.61 10.03
CA ILE A 456 -5.61 19.78 8.61
C ILE A 456 -6.13 21.13 8.12
N ASN A 457 -5.23 22.05 7.71
CA ASN A 457 -5.58 23.44 7.38
C ASN A 457 -6.52 24.08 8.40
N ALA A 458 -6.15 24.02 9.69
CA ALA A 458 -6.95 24.51 10.82
C ALA A 458 -8.35 23.85 10.97
N ASN A 459 -8.56 22.68 10.43
CA ASN A 459 -9.70 21.80 10.71
C ASN A 459 -9.26 20.74 11.72
N PRO A 460 -9.66 20.83 13.00
CA PRO A 460 -9.25 19.87 14.03
C PRO A 460 -9.93 18.53 13.80
N PHE A 461 -9.16 17.43 13.96
CA PHE A 461 -9.67 16.09 13.82
C PHE A 461 -9.13 15.12 14.88
N ARG A 462 -9.84 14.03 15.07
CA ARG A 462 -9.39 12.80 15.73
C ARG A 462 -9.71 11.63 14.82
N SER A 463 -8.81 10.68 14.74
CA SER A 463 -9.02 9.46 13.93
C SER A 463 -8.42 8.26 14.64
N ASP A 464 -9.22 7.22 14.73
CA ASP A 464 -8.81 5.92 15.23
C ASP A 464 -9.10 4.87 14.17
N GLY A 465 -8.25 3.88 14.05
CA GLY A 465 -8.50 2.83 13.08
C GLY A 465 -7.51 1.71 13.11
N ASN A 466 -7.85 0.69 12.33
CA ASN A 466 -6.98 -0.44 12.09
C ASN A 466 -7.09 -0.92 10.62
N VAL A 467 -5.99 -1.44 10.13
CA VAL A 467 -5.87 -2.06 8.81
C VAL A 467 -5.44 -3.51 8.99
N THR A 468 -6.13 -4.44 8.37
CA THR A 468 -5.67 -5.81 8.22
C THR A 468 -5.02 -5.94 6.85
N LEU A 469 -3.71 -6.21 6.85
CA LEU A 469 -2.87 -6.32 5.65
C LEU A 469 -2.87 -7.73 5.07
N ALA A 470 -3.29 -8.72 5.88
CA ALA A 470 -3.42 -10.10 5.44
C ALA A 470 -4.69 -10.25 4.58
N GLY A 471 -4.50 -10.53 3.29
CA GLY A 471 -5.59 -10.71 2.32
C GLY A 471 -5.62 -9.66 1.22
N THR A 472 -6.33 -10.00 0.14
CA THR A 472 -6.58 -9.11 -0.99
C THR A 472 -8.08 -9.13 -1.29
N PRO A 473 -8.78 -8.01 -1.18
CA PRO A 473 -8.33 -6.64 -0.86
C PRO A 473 -8.04 -6.40 0.65
N ILE A 474 -7.27 -5.35 0.93
CA ILE A 474 -6.95 -4.90 2.29
C ILE A 474 -8.24 -4.48 3.02
N THR A 475 -8.36 -4.85 4.31
CA THR A 475 -9.52 -4.47 5.14
C THR A 475 -9.17 -3.31 6.08
N VAL A 476 -9.98 -2.25 6.04
CA VAL A 476 -9.80 -1.03 6.83
C VAL A 476 -11.02 -0.82 7.74
N LYS A 477 -10.81 -0.57 9.03
CA LYS A 477 -11.82 -0.03 9.92
C LYS A 477 -11.32 1.30 10.46
N ALA A 478 -12.03 2.36 10.16
CA ALA A 478 -11.59 3.71 10.50
C ALA A 478 -12.75 4.58 11.00
N SER A 479 -12.46 5.34 12.04
CA SER A 479 -13.32 6.41 12.51
C SER A 479 -12.60 7.75 12.41
N ALA A 480 -13.32 8.80 12.04
CA ALA A 480 -12.83 10.16 12.07
C ALA A 480 -13.88 11.09 12.70
N ASN A 481 -13.41 12.02 13.51
CA ASN A 481 -14.22 13.03 14.16
C ASN A 481 -13.59 14.40 13.90
N PHE A 482 -14.37 15.30 13.30
CA PHE A 482 -14.01 16.69 13.08
C PHE A 482 -14.93 17.57 13.94
N GLU A 483 -14.36 18.42 14.78
CA GLU A 483 -15.14 19.45 15.47
C GLU A 483 -15.71 20.46 14.46
N ALA A 484 -14.87 20.85 13.50
CA ALA A 484 -15.26 21.67 12.36
C ALA A 484 -14.47 21.23 11.13
N LEU A 485 -15.15 21.05 10.01
CA LEU A 485 -14.56 20.75 8.72
C LEU A 485 -14.99 21.78 7.68
N ASP A 486 -14.10 22.71 7.38
CA ASP A 486 -14.28 23.73 6.34
C ASP A 486 -13.51 23.32 5.07
N LEU A 487 -14.22 22.74 4.11
CA LEU A 487 -13.63 22.34 2.83
C LEU A 487 -13.12 23.51 1.99
N ASN A 488 -13.59 24.75 2.26
CA ASN A 488 -13.08 25.93 1.56
C ASN A 488 -11.60 26.20 1.87
N ARG A 489 -11.10 25.66 2.99
CA ARG A 489 -9.68 25.73 3.37
C ARG A 489 -8.83 24.62 2.72
N LEU A 490 -9.45 23.62 2.13
CA LEU A 490 -8.79 22.47 1.54
C LEU A 490 -8.82 22.51 0.01
N LEU A 491 -9.89 23.05 -0.55
CA LEU A 491 -10.10 23.11 -1.99
C LEU A 491 -9.70 24.49 -2.53
N PRO A 492 -9.18 24.58 -3.74
CA PRO A 492 -8.90 25.86 -4.36
C PRO A 492 -10.18 26.69 -4.44
N PRO A 493 -10.10 28.01 -4.31
CA PRO A 493 -11.26 28.85 -4.52
C PRO A 493 -11.81 28.54 -5.91
N SER A 494 -13.11 28.23 -5.97
CA SER A 494 -13.80 28.08 -7.25
C SER A 494 -13.50 29.33 -8.06
N SER A 495 -12.83 29.18 -9.20
CA SER A 495 -12.65 30.30 -10.10
C SER A 495 -14.05 30.71 -10.61
N THR A 496 -14.71 31.58 -9.85
CA THR A 496 -15.63 32.53 -10.41
C THR A 496 -14.75 33.53 -11.17
N ALA A 497 -14.12 33.07 -12.24
CA ALA A 497 -13.80 33.96 -13.31
C ALA A 497 -15.11 34.61 -13.66
N ALA A 498 -15.22 35.92 -13.37
CA ALA A 498 -16.27 36.76 -13.89
C ALA A 498 -16.35 36.41 -15.37
N ALA A 499 -17.39 35.67 -15.73
CA ALA A 499 -17.69 35.45 -17.13
C ALA A 499 -17.98 36.83 -17.70
N THR A 500 -16.99 37.43 -18.31
CA THR A 500 -17.23 38.46 -19.30
C THR A 500 -18.25 37.87 -20.23
N PRO A 501 -19.40 38.50 -20.50
CA PRO A 501 -20.40 37.96 -21.41
C PRO A 501 -19.74 37.77 -22.77
N ALA A 502 -19.33 36.54 -23.07
CA ALA A 502 -18.94 36.17 -24.43
C ALA A 502 -20.20 36.17 -25.27
N PRO A 503 -20.15 36.69 -26.51
CA PRO A 503 -21.29 36.69 -27.39
C PRO A 503 -21.80 35.28 -27.63
N ALA A 504 -23.13 35.12 -27.67
CA ALA A 504 -23.84 33.88 -27.91
C ALA A 504 -23.22 33.09 -29.07
N ALA A 505 -22.41 32.12 -28.77
CA ALA A 505 -21.95 31.08 -29.67
C ALA A 505 -22.73 29.82 -29.33
N GLY A 506 -23.34 29.23 -30.36
CA GLY A 506 -24.33 28.20 -30.28
C GLY A 506 -24.01 26.98 -29.41
N ASP A 507 -25.07 26.32 -28.99
CA ASP A 507 -25.22 25.10 -28.23
C ASP A 507 -24.06 24.08 -28.42
N LYS A 508 -22.94 24.29 -27.70
CA LYS A 508 -22.05 23.17 -27.39
C LYS A 508 -22.54 22.59 -26.07
N PRO A 509 -22.97 21.31 -26.06
CA PRO A 509 -23.33 20.66 -24.79
C PRO A 509 -22.14 20.76 -23.84
N ALA A 510 -22.39 21.18 -22.61
CA ALA A 510 -21.38 21.17 -21.54
C ALA A 510 -20.71 19.79 -21.50
N ALA A 511 -19.38 19.77 -21.44
CA ALA A 511 -18.64 18.54 -21.43
C ALA A 511 -19.18 17.63 -20.30
N ASP A 512 -19.51 16.38 -20.66
CA ASP A 512 -20.05 15.41 -19.73
C ASP A 512 -18.98 15.04 -18.68
N THR A 513 -19.32 15.12 -17.40
CA THR A 513 -18.39 14.82 -16.32
C THR A 513 -18.35 13.33 -16.06
N PRO A 514 -17.19 12.66 -16.19
CA PRO A 514 -17.09 11.24 -15.93
C PRO A 514 -17.25 10.94 -14.42
N VAL A 515 -17.91 9.82 -14.12
CA VAL A 515 -18.06 9.28 -12.76
C VAL A 515 -17.31 7.95 -12.67
N ASP A 516 -16.18 7.96 -11.98
CA ASP A 516 -15.35 6.77 -11.78
C ASP A 516 -15.57 6.19 -10.37
N LEU A 517 -16.15 5.00 -10.29
CA LEU A 517 -16.34 4.24 -9.06
C LEU A 517 -15.27 3.14 -8.87
N SER A 518 -14.27 3.05 -9.77
CA SER A 518 -13.24 2.01 -9.70
C SER A 518 -12.41 2.01 -8.40
N PRO A 519 -12.14 3.17 -7.74
CA PRO A 519 -11.41 3.18 -6.47
C PRO A 519 -12.10 2.39 -5.35
N LEU A 520 -13.42 2.19 -5.41
CA LEU A 520 -14.17 1.38 -4.44
C LEU A 520 -13.79 -0.10 -4.47
N ARG A 521 -13.03 -0.57 -5.46
CA ARG A 521 -12.53 -1.95 -5.56
C ARG A 521 -11.18 -2.17 -4.87
N ALA A 522 -10.47 -1.09 -4.55
CA ALA A 522 -9.10 -1.15 -4.06
C ALA A 522 -9.01 -1.61 -2.59
N LEU A 523 -10.06 -1.42 -1.82
CA LEU A 523 -10.10 -1.77 -0.40
C LEU A 523 -11.50 -2.22 0.04
N GLN A 524 -11.58 -2.78 1.23
CA GLN A 524 -12.84 -3.06 1.91
C GLN A 524 -12.77 -2.60 3.36
N GLY A 525 -13.91 -2.41 4.02
CA GLY A 525 -13.92 -2.02 5.42
C GLY A 525 -15.18 -1.32 5.89
N GLU A 526 -15.06 -0.75 7.09
CA GLU A 526 -16.11 -0.02 7.79
C GLU A 526 -15.58 1.37 8.14
N PHE A 527 -16.37 2.38 7.87
CA PHE A 527 -15.98 3.77 8.04
C PHE A 527 -17.05 4.52 8.83
N SER A 528 -16.64 5.27 9.83
CA SER A 528 -17.50 6.20 10.54
C SER A 528 -16.89 7.60 10.54
N LEU A 529 -17.73 8.60 10.25
CA LEU A 529 -17.32 9.98 10.23
C LEU A 529 -18.34 10.82 11.00
N HIS A 530 -17.84 11.60 11.93
CA HIS A 530 -18.64 12.60 12.64
C HIS A 530 -18.05 13.99 12.43
N ILE A 531 -18.91 14.98 12.16
CA ILE A 531 -18.50 16.36 11.92
C ILE A 531 -19.45 17.29 12.68
N GLY A 532 -18.94 18.00 13.68
CA GLY A 532 -19.73 18.96 14.46
C GLY A 532 -20.26 20.10 13.60
N SER A 533 -19.40 20.71 12.78
CA SER A 533 -19.81 21.71 11.79
C SER A 533 -19.07 21.50 10.46
N PHE A 534 -19.82 21.42 9.37
CA PHE A 534 -19.31 21.28 8.02
C PHE A 534 -19.61 22.54 7.20
N ALA A 535 -18.63 22.99 6.43
CA ALA A 535 -18.75 24.13 5.54
C ALA A 535 -18.14 23.85 4.16
N TYR A 536 -18.90 24.12 3.12
CA TYR A 536 -18.41 24.11 1.74
C TYR A 536 -19.13 25.17 0.91
N GLN A 537 -18.42 26.15 0.41
CA GLN A 537 -18.99 27.35 -0.21
C GLN A 537 -20.03 27.97 0.72
N THR A 538 -21.28 28.12 0.29
CA THR A 538 -22.42 28.58 1.08
C THR A 538 -23.11 27.48 1.89
N TYR A 539 -22.77 26.20 1.57
CA TYR A 539 -23.39 25.05 2.18
C TYR A 539 -22.93 24.84 3.61
N ARG A 540 -23.84 24.65 4.52
CA ARG A 540 -23.59 24.46 5.95
C ARG A 540 -24.35 23.25 6.47
N VAL A 541 -23.67 22.38 7.19
CA VAL A 541 -24.26 21.25 7.90
C VAL A 541 -23.71 21.25 9.32
N SER A 542 -24.54 21.07 10.29
CA SER A 542 -24.12 20.82 11.67
C SER A 542 -24.51 19.43 12.10
N ASP A 543 -23.72 18.86 13.04
CA ASP A 543 -23.97 17.56 13.63
C ASP A 543 -24.09 16.46 12.54
N ALA A 544 -23.12 16.45 11.61
CA ALA A 544 -23.12 15.47 10.52
C ALA A 544 -22.51 14.15 10.96
N ALA A 545 -23.16 13.05 10.60
CA ALA A 545 -22.68 11.69 10.84
C ALA A 545 -22.82 10.83 9.58
N LEU A 546 -21.80 10.03 9.31
CA LEU A 546 -21.78 9.08 8.22
C LEU A 546 -21.27 7.74 8.74
N GLU A 547 -22.01 6.67 8.44
CA GLU A 547 -21.58 5.29 8.65
C GLU A 547 -21.65 4.55 7.33
N ALA A 548 -20.54 3.93 6.94
CA ALA A 548 -20.42 3.26 5.65
C ALA A 548 -19.65 1.94 5.75
N SER A 549 -20.01 0.99 4.91
CA SER A 549 -19.26 -0.23 4.70
C SER A 549 -18.95 -0.41 3.22
N LEU A 550 -17.77 -0.90 2.93
CA LEU A 550 -17.28 -1.14 1.57
C LEU A 550 -16.82 -2.59 1.46
N GLN A 551 -17.43 -3.37 0.57
CA GLN A 551 -17.09 -4.75 0.36
C GLN A 551 -17.27 -5.15 -1.11
N GLY A 552 -16.24 -5.74 -1.72
CA GLY A 552 -16.28 -6.22 -3.09
C GLY A 552 -16.59 -5.15 -4.14
N GLY A 553 -16.25 -3.88 -3.87
CA GLY A 553 -16.57 -2.74 -4.74
C GLY A 553 -17.99 -2.19 -4.55
N MET A 554 -18.71 -2.65 -3.54
CA MET A 554 -20.04 -2.17 -3.14
C MET A 554 -19.92 -1.32 -1.87
N LEU A 555 -20.17 -0.02 -2.00
CA LEU A 555 -20.27 0.92 -0.89
C LEU A 555 -21.72 0.98 -0.41
N ARG A 556 -21.92 0.76 0.86
CA ARG A 556 -23.21 0.93 1.54
C ARG A 556 -23.06 1.99 2.62
N VAL A 557 -23.75 3.09 2.49
CA VAL A 557 -23.90 4.11 3.52
C VAL A 557 -25.17 3.79 4.30
N SER A 558 -24.99 3.25 5.50
CA SER A 558 -26.11 2.86 6.38
C SER A 558 -26.74 4.06 7.09
N LYS A 559 -25.95 5.14 7.25
CA LYS A 559 -26.39 6.38 7.89
C LYS A 559 -25.68 7.56 7.26
N LEU A 560 -26.44 8.52 6.83
CA LEU A 560 -26.00 9.86 6.48
C LEU A 560 -26.98 10.83 7.14
N TYR A 561 -26.54 11.49 8.17
CA TYR A 561 -27.34 12.39 8.99
C TYR A 561 -26.72 13.77 9.04
N GLY A 562 -27.53 14.82 9.16
CA GLY A 562 -27.02 16.17 9.40
C GLY A 562 -28.14 17.19 9.53
N LYS A 563 -27.87 18.25 10.29
CA LYS A 563 -28.77 19.42 10.42
C LYS A 563 -28.37 20.44 9.36
N THR A 564 -29.26 20.65 8.41
CA THR A 564 -29.02 21.55 7.27
C THR A 564 -30.32 22.14 6.76
N TRP A 565 -30.26 23.25 6.06
CA TRP A 565 -31.41 23.95 5.48
C TRP A 565 -32.49 24.32 6.51
N GLY A 566 -32.10 24.48 7.78
CA GLY A 566 -33.04 24.78 8.87
C GLY A 566 -33.75 23.57 9.45
N GLY A 567 -33.49 22.38 8.94
CA GLY A 567 -34.10 21.11 9.38
C GLY A 567 -33.06 20.00 9.51
N VAL A 568 -33.52 18.77 9.36
CA VAL A 568 -32.70 17.54 9.51
C VAL A 568 -32.77 16.72 8.24
N LEU A 569 -31.62 16.28 7.78
CA LEU A 569 -31.46 15.32 6.69
C LEU A 569 -31.10 13.95 7.27
N ASP A 570 -31.84 12.92 6.89
CA ASP A 570 -31.52 11.50 7.07
C ASP A 570 -31.46 10.82 5.73
N ALA A 571 -30.39 10.10 5.46
CA ALA A 571 -30.24 9.40 4.19
C ALA A 571 -29.47 8.08 4.34
N THR A 572 -29.68 7.20 3.38
CA THR A 572 -28.87 6.01 3.12
C THR A 572 -28.47 6.02 1.65
N ALA A 573 -27.33 5.45 1.33
CA ALA A 573 -26.86 5.37 -0.05
C ALA A 573 -26.22 4.02 -0.33
N PHE A 574 -26.21 3.65 -1.59
CA PHE A 574 -25.56 2.45 -2.10
C PHE A 574 -24.86 2.80 -3.41
N ALA A 575 -23.62 2.33 -3.59
CA ALA A 575 -22.91 2.43 -4.86
C ALA A 575 -22.26 1.09 -5.20
N ASP A 576 -22.40 0.65 -6.44
CA ASP A 576 -21.78 -0.56 -6.98
C ASP A 576 -20.83 -0.18 -8.12
N ALA A 577 -19.53 -0.37 -7.88
CA ALA A 577 -18.48 -0.07 -8.85
C ALA A 577 -18.45 -1.00 -10.06
N ARG A 578 -19.09 -2.16 -9.99
CA ARG A 578 -19.17 -3.12 -11.11
C ARG A 578 -20.27 -2.75 -12.09
N ALA A 579 -21.42 -2.38 -11.54
CA ALA A 579 -22.60 -1.97 -12.30
C ALA A 579 -22.62 -0.48 -12.61
N SER A 580 -21.67 0.32 -12.07
CA SER A 580 -21.70 1.78 -12.11
C SER A 580 -23.06 2.33 -11.66
N ARG A 581 -23.63 1.74 -10.59
CA ARG A 581 -24.97 2.02 -10.07
C ARG A 581 -24.86 2.76 -8.74
N ILE A 582 -25.72 3.77 -8.58
CA ILE A 582 -25.88 4.52 -7.33
C ILE A 582 -27.36 4.54 -6.96
N ALA A 583 -27.68 4.32 -5.69
CA ALA A 583 -29.02 4.48 -5.13
C ALA A 583 -28.94 5.33 -3.87
N VAL A 584 -29.93 6.21 -3.68
CA VAL A 584 -30.01 7.13 -2.54
C VAL A 584 -31.45 7.16 -2.05
N LYS A 585 -31.61 6.97 -0.73
CA LYS A 585 -32.86 7.19 -0.05
C LYS A 585 -32.66 8.27 1.00
N ALA A 586 -33.36 9.37 0.86
CA ALA A 586 -33.18 10.54 1.69
C ALA A 586 -34.53 11.09 2.17
N THR A 587 -34.55 11.56 3.40
CA THR A 587 -35.67 12.29 4.00
C THR A 587 -35.11 13.56 4.65
N ALA A 588 -35.57 14.70 4.22
CA ALA A 588 -35.27 15.99 4.81
C ALA A 588 -36.53 16.54 5.50
N ASN A 589 -36.47 16.68 6.82
CA ASN A 589 -37.61 17.10 7.65
C ASN A 589 -37.43 18.54 8.17
N GLY A 590 -38.44 19.36 8.06
CA GLY A 590 -38.41 20.73 8.55
C GLY A 590 -37.48 21.65 7.78
N VAL A 591 -37.10 21.30 6.56
CA VAL A 591 -36.12 22.04 5.76
C VAL A 591 -36.74 23.20 5.02
N ASN A 592 -35.98 24.28 4.87
CA ASN A 592 -36.28 25.37 3.94
C ASN A 592 -35.97 24.89 2.53
N VAL A 593 -36.99 24.65 1.73
CA VAL A 593 -36.84 24.07 0.39
C VAL A 593 -36.11 24.99 -0.57
N ASN A 594 -36.22 26.32 -0.39
CA ASN A 594 -35.50 27.29 -1.23
C ASN A 594 -33.99 27.16 -1.08
N THR A 595 -33.52 27.10 0.17
CA THR A 595 -32.11 26.89 0.47
C THR A 595 -31.63 25.53 -0.07
N LEU A 596 -32.42 24.47 0.13
CA LEU A 596 -32.12 23.14 -0.41
C LEU A 596 -31.98 23.17 -1.94
N LEU A 597 -32.94 23.77 -2.66
CA LEU A 597 -32.91 23.83 -4.13
C LEU A 597 -31.76 24.71 -4.65
N LYS A 598 -31.41 25.79 -3.96
CA LYS A 598 -30.25 26.63 -4.28
C LYS A 598 -28.95 25.84 -4.15
N ASP A 599 -28.81 25.08 -3.09
CA ASP A 599 -27.61 24.33 -2.81
C ASP A 599 -27.47 23.10 -3.75
N VAL A 600 -28.53 22.30 -3.88
CA VAL A 600 -28.48 21.00 -4.59
C VAL A 600 -28.69 21.17 -6.10
N ALA A 601 -29.67 21.98 -6.50
CA ALA A 601 -30.08 22.12 -7.90
C ALA A 601 -29.67 23.44 -8.54
N LYS A 602 -29.11 24.39 -7.78
CA LYS A 602 -28.81 25.77 -8.22
C LYS A 602 -30.05 26.52 -8.75
N LYS A 603 -31.22 26.21 -8.20
CA LYS A 603 -32.52 26.77 -8.61
C LYS A 603 -33.18 27.57 -7.48
N ASP A 604 -33.80 28.70 -7.84
CA ASP A 604 -34.55 29.58 -6.92
C ASP A 604 -36.01 29.68 -7.39
N ILE A 605 -36.72 28.56 -7.31
CA ILE A 605 -38.05 28.41 -7.92
C ILE A 605 -39.16 28.13 -6.89
N LEU A 606 -38.82 27.71 -5.69
CA LEU A 606 -39.80 27.29 -4.70
C LEU A 606 -39.34 27.70 -3.30
N GLU A 607 -40.25 28.35 -2.56
CA GLU A 607 -40.10 28.72 -1.14
C GLU A 607 -41.03 27.87 -0.29
N GLY A 608 -40.71 27.75 0.99
CA GLY A 608 -41.53 27.04 1.99
C GLY A 608 -40.67 26.16 2.87
N THR A 609 -41.27 25.72 3.96
CA THR A 609 -40.64 24.83 4.94
C THR A 609 -41.44 23.54 5.04
N GLY A 610 -40.72 22.39 5.11
CA GLY A 610 -41.46 21.13 5.24
C GLY A 610 -40.61 19.90 5.08
N ARG A 611 -41.19 18.86 4.51
CA ARG A 611 -40.59 17.55 4.31
C ARG A 611 -40.38 17.27 2.83
N VAL A 612 -39.19 16.79 2.52
CA VAL A 612 -38.81 16.31 1.19
C VAL A 612 -38.30 14.87 1.34
N VAL A 613 -38.82 13.97 0.51
CA VAL A 613 -38.40 12.56 0.48
C VAL A 613 -37.94 12.22 -0.93
N ALA A 614 -36.88 11.48 -1.06
CA ALA A 614 -36.41 10.94 -2.33
C ALA A 614 -35.94 9.49 -2.13
N ASP A 615 -36.34 8.60 -3.02
CA ASP A 615 -35.88 7.23 -3.10
C ASP A 615 -35.57 6.95 -4.57
N VAL A 616 -34.31 7.13 -4.93
CA VAL A 616 -33.88 7.17 -6.35
C VAL A 616 -32.68 6.30 -6.58
N GLU A 617 -32.60 5.73 -7.76
CA GLU A 617 -31.43 5.01 -8.24
C GLU A 617 -31.10 5.38 -9.69
N THR A 618 -29.84 5.22 -10.02
CA THR A 618 -29.34 5.47 -11.35
C THR A 618 -28.13 4.60 -11.66
N ALA A 619 -27.78 4.50 -12.95
CA ALA A 619 -26.56 3.83 -13.40
C ALA A 619 -25.97 4.59 -14.59
N GLY A 620 -24.64 4.63 -14.67
CA GLY A 620 -23.92 5.31 -15.75
C GLY A 620 -22.48 5.60 -15.38
N ARG A 621 -21.71 5.97 -16.38
CA ARG A 621 -20.29 6.35 -16.25
C ARG A 621 -20.08 7.86 -16.33
N SER A 622 -21.14 8.63 -16.51
CA SER A 622 -21.11 10.09 -16.55
C SER A 622 -22.34 10.69 -15.89
N VAL A 623 -22.25 11.95 -15.53
CA VAL A 623 -23.35 12.70 -14.90
C VAL A 623 -24.59 12.75 -15.80
N ASN A 624 -24.41 12.93 -17.11
CA ASN A 624 -25.53 12.99 -18.05
C ASN A 624 -26.19 11.62 -18.25
N GLU A 625 -25.41 10.53 -18.32
CA GLU A 625 -25.96 9.17 -18.34
C GLU A 625 -26.76 8.88 -17.08
N MET A 626 -26.23 9.25 -15.91
CA MET A 626 -26.90 9.04 -14.64
C MET A 626 -28.21 9.82 -14.55
N LYS A 627 -28.25 11.07 -15.00
CA LYS A 627 -29.49 11.86 -15.08
C LYS A 627 -30.52 11.23 -16.02
N ALA A 628 -30.07 10.72 -17.18
CA ALA A 628 -30.94 10.11 -18.16
C ALA A 628 -31.52 8.76 -17.72
N ARG A 629 -30.82 8.04 -16.84
CA ARG A 629 -31.26 6.73 -16.30
C ARG A 629 -31.81 6.80 -14.88
N LEU A 630 -32.06 8.01 -14.39
CA LEU A 630 -32.62 8.21 -13.06
C LEU A 630 -34.01 7.60 -12.96
N LYS A 631 -34.25 6.79 -11.95
CA LYS A 631 -35.57 6.19 -11.63
C LYS A 631 -35.83 6.18 -10.14
N GLY A 632 -37.11 6.09 -9.75
CA GLY A 632 -37.50 6.05 -8.36
C GLY A 632 -38.70 6.96 -8.06
N THR A 633 -38.74 7.50 -6.85
CA THR A 633 -39.80 8.36 -6.37
C THR A 633 -39.26 9.55 -5.62
N ALA A 634 -39.99 10.67 -5.66
CA ALA A 634 -39.74 11.83 -4.81
C ALA A 634 -41.07 12.40 -4.34
N ALA A 635 -41.09 12.98 -3.15
CA ALA A 635 -42.30 13.63 -2.61
C ALA A 635 -41.89 14.84 -1.81
N LEU A 636 -42.79 15.83 -1.78
CA LEU A 636 -42.63 17.04 -0.99
C LEU A 636 -43.93 17.42 -0.31
N GLN A 637 -43.81 17.90 0.91
CA GLN A 637 -44.91 18.45 1.73
C GLN A 637 -44.41 19.74 2.36
N LEU A 638 -44.87 20.87 1.85
CA LEU A 638 -44.39 22.18 2.24
C LEU A 638 -45.51 23.00 2.87
N ARG A 639 -45.13 23.94 3.70
CA ARG A 639 -45.99 24.93 4.34
C ARG A 639 -45.39 26.33 4.18
N ASP A 640 -46.27 27.32 4.20
CA ASP A 640 -45.93 28.76 4.24
C ASP A 640 -44.86 29.12 3.22
N GLY A 641 -45.17 28.94 1.95
CA GLY A 641 -44.23 29.11 0.87
C GLY A 641 -44.81 29.83 -0.34
N ALA A 642 -43.97 29.87 -1.42
CA ALA A 642 -44.35 30.49 -2.68
C ALA A 642 -43.71 29.75 -3.86
N ILE A 643 -44.41 29.64 -4.96
CA ILE A 643 -43.89 29.24 -6.26
C ILE A 643 -43.44 30.52 -6.96
N LYS A 644 -42.15 30.66 -7.27
CA LYS A 644 -41.57 31.82 -7.95
C LYS A 644 -41.70 31.70 -9.46
N GLY A 645 -41.68 32.82 -10.12
CA GLY A 645 -41.73 32.93 -11.59
C GLY A 645 -43.12 33.26 -12.17
N VAL A 646 -44.18 32.96 -11.43
CA VAL A 646 -45.56 33.22 -11.88
C VAL A 646 -46.42 33.79 -10.75
N ASN A 647 -47.08 34.91 -10.96
CA ASN A 647 -48.09 35.41 -10.06
C ASN A 647 -49.49 35.10 -10.62
N LEU A 648 -50.04 33.95 -10.20
CA LEU A 648 -51.35 33.50 -10.72
C LEU A 648 -52.50 34.44 -10.31
N ALA A 649 -52.44 35.07 -9.14
CA ALA A 649 -53.44 36.02 -8.70
C ALA A 649 -53.48 37.27 -9.58
N LYS A 650 -52.31 37.83 -9.92
CA LYS A 650 -52.15 38.98 -10.80
C LYS A 650 -52.57 38.58 -12.23
N SER A 651 -52.15 37.41 -12.70
CA SER A 651 -52.51 36.91 -14.03
C SER A 651 -54.02 36.68 -14.19
N LEU A 652 -54.71 36.18 -13.14
CA LEU A 652 -56.15 36.01 -13.12
C LEU A 652 -56.90 37.36 -13.14
N ARG A 653 -56.43 38.39 -12.43
CA ARG A 653 -56.98 39.76 -12.51
C ARG A 653 -56.81 40.37 -13.87
N GLN A 654 -55.64 40.24 -14.48
CA GLN A 654 -55.39 40.68 -15.84
C GLN A 654 -56.26 39.94 -16.86
N ALA A 655 -56.48 38.66 -16.62
CA ALA A 655 -57.37 37.81 -17.42
C ALA A 655 -58.83 38.25 -17.35
N LYS A 656 -59.34 38.64 -16.18
CA LYS A 656 -60.66 39.20 -16.03
C LYS A 656 -60.83 40.47 -16.86
N ALA A 657 -59.81 41.33 -16.87
CA ALA A 657 -59.78 42.55 -17.70
C ALA A 657 -59.71 42.28 -19.20
N ALA A 658 -59.06 41.15 -19.59
CA ALA A 658 -58.83 40.76 -20.99
C ALA A 658 -59.85 39.76 -21.55
N LEU A 659 -60.92 39.39 -20.78
CA LEU A 659 -61.98 38.51 -21.27
C LEU A 659 -62.67 39.01 -22.58
N SER A 660 -62.38 40.24 -22.95
CA SER A 660 -62.84 40.89 -24.20
C SER A 660 -61.83 40.66 -25.38
N MET A 661 -60.62 40.15 -25.18
CA MET A 661 -59.61 39.96 -26.20
C MET A 661 -59.06 38.52 -26.19
N LYS A 662 -59.46 37.78 -27.21
CA LYS A 662 -59.03 36.37 -27.44
C LYS A 662 -57.58 36.29 -27.91
N GLN A 663 -56.60 36.15 -27.02
CA GLN A 663 -55.27 35.73 -27.43
C GLN A 663 -54.51 34.99 -26.32
N ASP A 664 -54.13 33.73 -26.58
CA ASP A 664 -53.23 32.89 -25.76
C ASP A 664 -51.76 33.39 -25.94
N SER A 665 -51.33 34.41 -25.23
CA SER A 665 -49.94 34.88 -25.27
C SER A 665 -49.03 34.13 -24.30
N SER A 666 -47.89 33.63 -24.78
CA SER A 666 -46.87 33.05 -23.95
C SER A 666 -46.14 34.18 -23.19
N GLN A 667 -45.91 33.97 -21.89
CA GLN A 667 -45.15 34.88 -21.03
C GLN A 667 -43.94 34.14 -20.45
N LYS A 668 -42.84 34.85 -20.25
CA LYS A 668 -41.66 34.34 -19.53
C LYS A 668 -41.82 34.46 -18.03
N ALA A 669 -41.39 33.44 -17.32
CA ALA A 669 -41.35 33.48 -15.86
C ALA A 669 -40.33 34.51 -15.40
N THR A 670 -40.72 35.40 -14.48
CA THR A 670 -39.87 36.43 -13.88
C THR A 670 -39.69 36.17 -12.38
N GLN A 671 -38.48 36.19 -11.88
CA GLN A 671 -38.17 35.85 -10.48
C GLN A 671 -38.81 36.74 -9.43
N THR A 672 -39.26 37.94 -9.85
CA THR A 672 -39.99 38.91 -8.97
C THR A 672 -41.46 38.53 -8.79
N GLU A 673 -42.01 37.67 -9.64
CA GLU A 673 -43.41 37.24 -9.57
C GLU A 673 -43.48 35.93 -8.76
N LYS A 674 -44.45 35.83 -7.84
CA LYS A 674 -44.67 34.65 -7.05
C LYS A 674 -46.12 34.34 -6.75
N THR A 675 -46.44 33.07 -6.52
CA THR A 675 -47.73 32.58 -6.05
C THR A 675 -47.58 32.00 -4.68
N ASP A 676 -48.10 32.63 -3.64
CA ASP A 676 -48.03 32.18 -2.26
C ASP A 676 -48.96 31.01 -2.03
N PHE A 677 -48.56 30.10 -1.17
CA PHE A 677 -49.35 28.97 -0.68
C PHE A 677 -49.19 28.78 0.84
N SER A 678 -50.21 28.25 1.51
CA SER A 678 -50.15 27.82 2.90
C SER A 678 -49.72 26.35 3.01
N GLU A 679 -50.11 25.52 2.08
CA GLU A 679 -49.73 24.11 1.95
C GLU A 679 -49.47 23.74 0.50
N LEU A 680 -48.47 22.88 0.27
CA LEU A 680 -48.18 22.29 -1.04
C LEU A 680 -47.72 20.87 -0.87
N THR A 681 -48.38 19.93 -1.55
CA THR A 681 -47.98 18.52 -1.60
C THR A 681 -47.84 18.08 -3.05
N ALA A 682 -46.83 17.26 -3.33
CA ALA A 682 -46.64 16.65 -4.66
C ALA A 682 -45.80 15.39 -4.53
N SER A 683 -46.14 14.37 -5.30
CA SER A 683 -45.29 13.17 -5.46
C SER A 683 -44.92 12.96 -6.92
N PHE A 684 -43.75 12.41 -7.13
CA PHE A 684 -43.18 12.18 -8.45
C PHE A 684 -42.77 10.71 -8.59
N VAL A 685 -43.14 10.12 -9.71
CA VAL A 685 -42.59 8.84 -10.16
C VAL A 685 -41.58 9.16 -11.27
N ILE A 686 -40.34 8.73 -11.05
CA ILE A 686 -39.22 9.02 -11.96
C ILE A 686 -38.91 7.76 -12.76
N THR A 687 -38.90 7.88 -14.07
CA THR A 687 -38.53 6.80 -14.99
C THR A 687 -37.69 7.40 -16.12
N ASP A 688 -36.52 6.82 -16.37
CA ASP A 688 -35.59 7.26 -17.42
C ASP A 688 -35.33 8.78 -17.42
N GLY A 689 -35.08 9.32 -16.22
CA GLY A 689 -34.78 10.74 -16.04
C GLY A 689 -36.00 11.68 -16.10
N ILE A 690 -37.20 11.14 -16.31
CA ILE A 690 -38.44 11.90 -16.38
C ILE A 690 -39.26 11.71 -15.11
N ALA A 691 -39.38 12.77 -14.30
CA ALA A 691 -40.19 12.81 -13.10
C ALA A 691 -41.63 13.21 -13.46
N ARG A 692 -42.58 12.28 -13.35
CA ARG A 692 -44.00 12.50 -13.61
C ARG A 692 -44.74 12.74 -12.32
N ASN A 693 -45.60 13.75 -12.32
CA ASN A 693 -46.48 14.10 -11.21
C ASN A 693 -47.94 14.19 -11.72
N ALA A 694 -48.89 13.73 -10.87
CA ALA A 694 -50.30 13.80 -11.16
C ALA A 694 -51.13 14.28 -9.96
N ASP A 695 -50.48 14.52 -8.82
CA ASP A 695 -51.14 14.77 -7.52
C ASP A 695 -50.71 16.09 -6.85
N LEU A 696 -50.17 17.05 -7.60
CA LEU A 696 -49.86 18.34 -7.02
C LEU A 696 -51.15 18.95 -6.44
N ASP A 697 -51.13 19.25 -5.16
CA ASP A 697 -52.17 20.01 -4.45
C ASP A 697 -51.53 21.16 -3.67
N ALA A 698 -51.91 22.38 -3.96
CA ALA A 698 -51.46 23.52 -3.19
C ALA A 698 -52.65 24.43 -2.83
N LYS A 699 -52.63 24.88 -1.60
CA LYS A 699 -53.66 25.73 -1.00
C LYS A 699 -53.13 27.12 -0.79
N SER A 700 -53.78 28.11 -1.41
CA SER A 700 -53.55 29.52 -1.15
C SER A 700 -54.80 30.09 -0.48
N PRO A 701 -54.73 31.25 0.20
CA PRO A 701 -55.90 31.85 0.83
C PRO A 701 -57.10 31.96 -0.10
N PHE A 702 -56.87 32.23 -1.37
CA PHE A 702 -57.93 32.45 -2.38
C PHE A 702 -57.82 31.52 -3.60
N LEU A 703 -56.81 30.65 -3.69
CA LEU A 703 -56.62 29.68 -4.77
C LEU A 703 -56.46 28.26 -4.27
N ARG A 704 -56.95 27.32 -5.06
CA ARG A 704 -56.60 25.90 -4.98
C ARG A 704 -55.90 25.54 -6.25
N LEU A 705 -54.68 24.99 -6.13
CA LEU A 705 -53.84 24.63 -7.25
C LEU A 705 -53.70 23.14 -7.28
N ASN A 706 -54.08 22.56 -8.41
CA ASN A 706 -53.79 21.14 -8.72
C ASN A 706 -52.93 21.10 -9.97
N GLY A 707 -52.09 20.08 -10.09
CA GLY A 707 -51.20 20.02 -11.25
C GLY A 707 -50.85 18.61 -11.64
N SER A 708 -50.50 18.51 -12.94
CA SER A 708 -49.94 17.25 -13.47
C SER A 708 -49.03 17.56 -14.64
N GLY A 709 -47.98 16.72 -14.79
CA GLY A 709 -47.04 16.90 -15.88
C GLY A 709 -45.75 16.12 -15.67
N ALA A 710 -44.74 16.55 -16.39
CA ALA A 710 -43.43 15.88 -16.39
C ALA A 710 -42.28 16.90 -16.26
N LEU A 711 -41.27 16.52 -15.49
CA LEU A 711 -39.99 17.20 -15.36
C LEU A 711 -38.92 16.30 -15.94
N ASP A 712 -38.38 16.65 -17.10
CA ASP A 712 -37.24 15.93 -17.71
C ASP A 712 -35.93 16.40 -17.04
N VAL A 713 -35.47 15.66 -16.00
CA VAL A 713 -34.26 15.95 -15.26
C VAL A 713 -33.01 15.72 -16.13
N GLY A 714 -33.10 14.78 -17.07
CA GLY A 714 -32.02 14.45 -18.00
C GLY A 714 -31.71 15.62 -18.94
N ARG A 715 -32.76 16.23 -19.52
CA ARG A 715 -32.64 17.35 -20.45
C ARG A 715 -32.85 18.71 -19.82
N GLY A 716 -33.22 18.78 -18.55
CA GLY A 716 -33.46 20.03 -17.84
C GLY A 716 -34.72 20.81 -18.35
N ARG A 717 -35.80 20.12 -18.69
CA ARG A 717 -37.01 20.68 -19.27
C ARG A 717 -38.26 20.37 -18.45
N ILE A 718 -39.25 21.27 -18.52
CA ILE A 718 -40.58 21.12 -17.90
C ILE A 718 -41.64 21.03 -18.97
N ASP A 719 -42.63 20.16 -18.76
CA ASP A 719 -43.94 20.16 -19.46
C ASP A 719 -45.00 19.83 -18.40
N TYR A 720 -45.66 20.90 -17.94
CA TYR A 720 -46.49 20.81 -16.75
C TYR A 720 -47.73 21.67 -16.88
N THR A 721 -48.87 21.14 -16.48
CA THR A 721 -50.15 21.88 -16.44
C THR A 721 -50.57 22.07 -15.00
N ALA A 722 -50.54 23.30 -14.52
CA ALA A 722 -51.13 23.69 -13.24
C ALA A 722 -52.58 24.21 -13.45
N ARG A 723 -53.51 23.81 -12.59
CA ARG A 723 -54.92 24.22 -12.62
C ARG A 723 -55.20 25.03 -11.36
N ALA A 724 -55.47 26.32 -11.52
CA ALA A 724 -55.78 27.24 -10.46
C ALA A 724 -57.29 27.43 -10.34
N THR A 725 -57.93 27.03 -9.24
CA THR A 725 -59.35 27.22 -8.97
C THR A 725 -59.53 28.30 -7.91
N VAL A 726 -60.32 29.31 -8.19
CA VAL A 726 -60.64 30.39 -7.23
C VAL A 726 -61.48 29.82 -6.08
N ALA A 727 -61.00 29.94 -4.82
CA ALA A 727 -61.69 29.42 -3.63
C ALA A 727 -62.98 30.17 -3.31
N ASN A 728 -63.87 29.50 -2.56
CA ASN A 728 -65.18 30.05 -2.21
C ASN A 728 -65.16 31.14 -1.14
N THR A 729 -64.02 31.44 -0.50
CA THR A 729 -63.84 32.48 0.53
C THR A 729 -63.20 33.72 -0.07
N THR A 730 -63.80 34.85 0.10
CA THR A 730 -63.30 36.16 -0.37
C THR A 730 -62.63 36.96 0.77
N LYS A 731 -62.37 36.35 1.92
CA LYS A 731 -61.66 36.99 3.02
C LYS A 731 -60.14 36.85 2.81
N GLY A 732 -59.46 37.96 2.58
CA GLY A 732 -58.01 38.07 2.40
C GLY A 732 -57.69 39.22 1.44
N GLN A 733 -56.39 39.64 1.38
CA GLN A 733 -55.92 40.62 0.41
C GLN A 733 -56.29 40.16 -1.01
N ASP A 734 -56.97 40.99 -1.76
CA ASP A 734 -57.37 40.79 -3.17
C ASP A 734 -58.53 39.81 -3.46
N GLY A 735 -59.20 39.24 -2.45
CA GLY A 735 -60.30 38.28 -2.67
C GLY A 735 -61.55 38.86 -3.35
N ALA A 736 -61.88 40.18 -3.09
CA ALA A 736 -63.04 40.83 -3.66
C ALA A 736 -63.00 40.93 -5.20
N ASP A 737 -61.85 41.19 -5.79
CA ASP A 737 -61.64 41.32 -7.22
C ASP A 737 -61.76 40.00 -8.01
N LEU A 738 -61.60 38.89 -7.36
CA LEU A 738 -61.70 37.54 -7.95
C LEU A 738 -63.05 36.86 -7.72
N ALA A 739 -63.99 37.53 -7.02
CA ALA A 739 -65.29 36.97 -6.67
C ALA A 739 -66.10 36.51 -7.90
N ALA A 740 -65.97 37.22 -9.05
CA ALA A 740 -66.62 36.85 -10.29
C ALA A 740 -66.07 35.57 -10.96
N LEU A 741 -64.87 35.13 -10.57
CA LEU A 741 -64.24 33.91 -11.06
C LEU A 741 -64.36 32.74 -10.06
N LYS A 742 -65.17 32.86 -9.06
CA LYS A 742 -65.38 31.86 -8.01
C LYS A 742 -65.75 30.50 -8.61
N GLY A 743 -65.00 29.46 -8.29
CA GLY A 743 -65.19 28.09 -8.80
C GLY A 743 -64.70 27.84 -10.23
N VAL A 744 -64.23 28.90 -10.91
CA VAL A 744 -63.62 28.75 -12.26
C VAL A 744 -62.21 28.17 -12.12
N THR A 745 -61.92 27.10 -12.86
CA THR A 745 -60.60 26.50 -12.93
C THR A 745 -59.84 27.02 -14.16
N VAL A 746 -58.67 27.61 -13.92
CA VAL A 746 -57.79 28.19 -14.93
C VAL A 746 -56.59 27.30 -15.16
N PRO A 747 -56.47 26.63 -16.31
CA PRO A 747 -55.30 25.85 -16.63
C PRO A 747 -54.14 26.74 -17.13
N VAL A 748 -52.99 26.55 -16.51
CA VAL A 748 -51.71 27.24 -16.86
C VAL A 748 -50.73 26.19 -17.31
N LEU A 749 -50.26 26.27 -18.53
CA LEU A 749 -49.27 25.40 -19.12
C LEU A 749 -47.88 26.03 -18.91
N LEU A 750 -46.94 25.24 -18.34
CA LEU A 750 -45.56 25.56 -18.11
C LEU A 750 -44.70 24.67 -19.02
N THR A 751 -43.86 25.25 -19.88
CA THR A 751 -43.01 24.50 -20.83
C THR A 751 -41.65 25.14 -20.95
N GLY A 752 -40.67 24.41 -21.47
CA GLY A 752 -39.33 24.95 -21.76
C GLY A 752 -38.22 24.45 -20.85
N PRO A 753 -37.03 25.02 -21.00
CA PRO A 753 -35.89 24.69 -20.13
C PRO A 753 -36.12 25.22 -18.71
N PHE A 754 -35.54 24.52 -17.71
CA PHE A 754 -35.66 24.95 -16.30
C PHE A 754 -35.09 26.35 -16.02
N ASP A 755 -34.24 26.86 -16.92
CA ASP A 755 -33.63 28.20 -16.79
C ASP A 755 -34.43 29.28 -17.50
N ALA A 756 -35.36 28.89 -18.37
CA ALA A 756 -36.18 29.78 -19.16
C ALA A 756 -37.58 29.18 -19.37
N ILE A 757 -38.34 29.09 -18.27
CA ILE A 757 -39.71 28.53 -18.31
C ILE A 757 -40.65 29.51 -18.96
N ASP A 758 -41.34 29.06 -19.98
CA ASP A 758 -42.45 29.76 -20.62
C ASP A 758 -43.78 29.31 -20.01
N TRP A 759 -44.67 30.23 -19.71
CA TRP A 759 -45.99 29.88 -19.20
C TRP A 759 -47.10 30.59 -19.99
N ARG A 760 -48.23 29.93 -20.13
CA ARG A 760 -49.41 30.48 -20.79
C ARG A 760 -50.70 29.97 -20.15
N ILE A 761 -51.73 30.84 -20.11
CA ILE A 761 -53.09 30.47 -19.72
C ILE A 761 -53.83 29.89 -20.93
N GLN A 762 -54.45 28.75 -20.77
CA GLN A 762 -55.25 28.09 -21.84
C GLN A 762 -56.68 28.60 -21.83
N TRP A 763 -56.91 29.77 -22.43
CA TRP A 763 -58.23 30.46 -22.42
C TRP A 763 -59.30 29.66 -23.12
N SER A 764 -59.04 28.93 -24.16
CA SER A 764 -59.98 28.08 -24.92
C SER A 764 -60.65 27.01 -24.03
N GLN A 765 -59.95 26.47 -23.04
CA GLN A 765 -60.55 25.53 -22.08
C GLN A 765 -61.42 26.20 -21.02
N ILE A 766 -61.14 27.46 -20.67
CA ILE A 766 -61.95 28.22 -19.72
C ILE A 766 -63.27 28.60 -20.38
N ALA A 767 -63.25 29.07 -21.61
CA ALA A 767 -64.47 29.45 -22.33
C ALA A 767 -65.46 28.25 -22.47
N ALA A 768 -64.91 27.04 -22.77
CA ALA A 768 -65.68 25.81 -22.85
C ALA A 768 -66.30 25.41 -21.48
N GLN A 769 -65.60 25.69 -20.35
CA GLN A 769 -66.05 25.36 -19.03
C GLN A 769 -67.11 26.34 -18.48
N VAL A 770 -66.96 27.61 -18.80
CA VAL A 770 -67.96 28.66 -18.46
C VAL A 770 -69.26 28.44 -19.20
N ILE A 771 -69.19 28.12 -20.50
CA ILE A 771 -70.37 27.79 -21.34
C ILE A 771 -71.10 26.54 -20.75
N LYS A 772 -70.32 25.51 -20.36
CA LYS A 772 -70.88 24.28 -19.77
C LYS A 772 -71.53 24.52 -18.39
N SER A 773 -70.98 25.42 -17.60
CA SER A 773 -71.52 25.80 -16.28
C SER A 773 -72.76 26.66 -16.36
N GLU A 774 -72.80 27.61 -17.34
CA GLU A 774 -74.00 28.40 -17.62
C GLU A 774 -75.13 27.52 -18.17
N VAL A 775 -74.81 26.59 -19.06
CA VAL A 775 -75.83 25.63 -19.59
C VAL A 775 -76.32 24.69 -18.50
N ALA A 776 -75.43 24.21 -17.63
CA ALA A 776 -75.81 23.38 -16.50
C ALA A 776 -76.57 24.17 -15.43
N GLY A 777 -76.20 25.42 -15.12
CA GLY A 777 -76.94 26.31 -14.25
C GLY A 777 -78.39 26.63 -14.73
N LYS A 778 -78.53 26.95 -16.02
CA LYS A 778 -79.80 27.15 -16.66
C LYS A 778 -80.65 25.88 -16.73
N ALA A 779 -80.03 24.74 -16.95
CA ALA A 779 -80.66 23.44 -16.86
C ALA A 779 -81.16 23.06 -15.45
N GLU A 780 -80.35 23.36 -14.43
CA GLU A 780 -80.66 23.18 -13.01
C GLU A 780 -81.76 24.11 -12.55
N GLU A 781 -81.78 25.40 -12.98
CA GLU A 781 -82.85 26.29 -12.76
C GLU A 781 -84.18 25.90 -13.42
N LYS A 782 -84.08 25.49 -14.72
CA LYS A 782 -85.26 24.96 -15.42
C LYS A 782 -85.80 23.64 -14.76
N LEU A 783 -84.89 22.79 -14.29
CA LEU A 783 -85.21 21.55 -13.58
C LEU A 783 -85.82 21.89 -12.24
N LYS A 784 -85.33 22.88 -11.47
CA LYS A 784 -85.90 23.36 -10.26
C LYS A 784 -87.26 24.04 -10.43
N GLU A 785 -87.40 24.80 -11.48
CA GLU A 785 -88.70 25.42 -11.90
C GLU A 785 -89.70 24.32 -12.35
N SER A 786 -89.28 23.40 -13.16
CA SER A 786 -90.13 22.24 -13.55
C SER A 786 -90.50 21.37 -12.39
N LEU A 787 -89.64 21.12 -11.43
CA LEU A 787 -89.92 20.38 -10.22
C LEU A 787 -90.84 21.16 -9.29
N ARG A 788 -90.68 22.51 -9.19
CA ARG A 788 -91.62 23.41 -8.48
C ARG A 788 -93.02 23.40 -9.07
N GLY A 789 -93.05 23.51 -10.43
CA GLY A 789 -94.35 23.42 -11.09
C GLY A 789 -95.03 22.09 -10.91
N LYS A 790 -94.33 20.98 -10.92
CA LYS A 790 -94.90 19.63 -10.72
C LYS A 790 -95.25 19.34 -9.21
N LEU A 791 -94.65 20.07 -8.26
CA LEU A 791 -94.85 19.88 -6.83
C LEU A 791 -95.78 20.94 -6.25
N GLY A 792 -96.35 21.85 -7.04
CA GLY A 792 -97.32 22.83 -6.61
C GLY A 792 -96.83 23.83 -5.52
N LEU A 793 -95.53 24.22 -5.59
CA LEU A 793 -94.98 25.14 -4.64
C LEU A 793 -95.12 26.59 -5.15
N PRO A 794 -95.53 27.58 -4.32
CA PRO A 794 -95.75 28.97 -4.76
C PRO A 794 -94.46 29.66 -5.08
N ALA A 795 -94.51 30.61 -6.02
CA ALA A 795 -93.39 31.49 -6.40
C ALA A 795 -92.98 32.38 -5.22
N PRO A 796 -91.66 32.68 -5.04
CA PRO A 796 -91.23 33.59 -3.96
C PRO A 796 -91.72 35.01 -4.25
N ALA A 797 -92.50 35.54 -3.36
CA ALA A 797 -92.94 36.90 -3.37
C ALA A 797 -91.75 37.84 -3.10
N SER A 798 -91.53 38.80 -3.96
CA SER A 798 -90.57 39.90 -3.74
C SER A 798 -91.13 40.85 -2.69
N GLY A 799 -90.43 40.97 -1.56
CA GLY A 799 -90.59 42.03 -0.61
C GLY A 799 -90.99 41.71 0.82
N ALA A 800 -90.12 42.17 1.72
CA ALA A 800 -90.20 42.44 3.13
C ALA A 800 -89.85 41.30 4.14
N ALA A 801 -88.72 41.57 4.79
CA ALA A 801 -88.37 41.51 6.21
C ALA A 801 -88.81 40.39 7.15
N SER A 802 -87.80 39.71 7.75
CA SER A 802 -87.65 39.16 9.09
C SER A 802 -88.50 37.98 9.56
N GLY A 803 -87.78 36.87 9.73
CA GLY A 803 -88.16 35.73 10.60
C GLY A 803 -87.52 34.40 10.08
N PRO A 804 -86.91 33.52 10.92
CA PRO A 804 -86.31 32.31 10.48
C PRO A 804 -87.37 31.32 9.97
N GLN A 805 -87.43 31.20 8.65
CA GLN A 805 -88.22 30.10 8.05
C GLN A 805 -87.32 28.90 7.80
N PRO A 806 -87.81 27.67 8.04
CA PRO A 806 -87.10 26.45 7.81
C PRO A 806 -86.72 26.31 6.34
N SER A 807 -85.53 25.82 6.12
CA SER A 807 -84.91 25.67 4.77
C SER A 807 -85.81 24.90 3.83
N THR A 808 -85.82 25.24 2.57
CA THR A 808 -86.52 24.54 1.46
C THR A 808 -86.22 23.03 1.41
N LYS A 809 -85.12 22.62 2.06
CA LYS A 809 -84.67 21.23 2.13
C LYS A 809 -85.49 20.43 3.17
N ASP A 810 -85.88 21.08 4.24
CA ASP A 810 -86.67 20.44 5.30
C ASP A 810 -88.12 20.27 4.87
N GLN A 811 -88.65 21.23 4.16
CA GLN A 811 -90.01 21.17 3.56
C GLN A 811 -90.09 20.09 2.45
N LEU A 812 -89.04 19.86 1.71
CA LEU A 812 -88.95 18.78 0.69
C LEU A 812 -88.85 17.42 1.32
N LYS A 813 -88.15 17.30 2.47
CA LYS A 813 -87.96 16.05 3.20
C LYS A 813 -89.25 15.58 3.88
N ASP A 814 -90.07 16.50 4.38
CA ASP A 814 -91.36 16.18 4.98
C ASP A 814 -92.48 15.80 3.94
N LYS A 815 -92.43 16.43 2.80
CA LYS A 815 -93.34 16.04 1.70
C LYS A 815 -92.92 14.74 1.01
N LEU A 816 -91.67 14.42 0.96
CA LEU A 816 -91.19 13.14 0.42
C LEU A 816 -91.49 11.97 1.41
N LYS A 817 -91.48 12.21 2.74
CA LYS A 817 -91.88 11.24 3.71
C LYS A 817 -93.35 10.95 3.68
N GLY A 818 -94.16 11.87 3.12
CA GLY A 818 -95.67 11.71 3.02
C GLY A 818 -96.04 10.93 1.73
N LEU A 819 -95.14 10.73 0.80
CA LEU A 819 -95.40 10.03 -0.49
C LEU A 819 -94.96 8.52 -0.49
N PHE A 820 -94.35 8.10 0.62
CA PHE A 820 -93.90 6.70 0.79
C PHE A 820 -94.47 6.11 2.08
N LYS A 821 -95.76 6.51 2.49
CA LYS A 821 -96.56 5.78 3.35
C LYS A 821 -97.85 5.25 2.68
#